data_9f80604e5e9376dc50890717a9311270
#
_entry.id   9f80604e5e9376dc50890717a9311270
#
_cell.length_a   1.000
_cell.length_b   1.000
_cell.length_c   1.000
_cell.angle_alpha   90.00
_cell.angle_beta   90.00
_cell.angle_gamma   90.00
#
_symmetry.space_group_name_H-M   'P 1'
#
loop_
_entity.id
_entity.type
_entity.pdbx_description
1 polymer ?
#
loop_
_entity_poly.entity_id
_entity_poly.type
_entity_poly.pdbx_seq_one_letter_code
_entity_poly.pdbx_strand_id
1 'polypeptide(L)'
;MKKKNKIIIQGARENNLKNINLEIPRDQFVVITGLSGSGKSSLAFDTIYAEGQRRYVESLSAYARQFLGNIEKPDVDLIEGLSPAISINQKTTSKNPRSTVATVTEIYDYLRLLYARIGEIYCPNHHEKIESSSISQIVDSIMEMPERSRIQIVSPIVKEKKGTHKKLIDKLIKEGYIRFKIDNDLYEVGDIPELDKNKKHSISVIIDRIVIKEGIETRLADSLETSLNLSNNDLVEIDDVKENKTQLFSTKYSCKHCDFTLGDLEPRIFSFNNPQGACPDCDGLGMHETVDVNKIIQKDLSINDGAIIVYNNATSTYYPSLIKCVCEHFKIDMNLPFKELSKEKQDTILYGNKNEEIKHTYINDDGVQRTRFVYFEGVANNIFRRYKSGMTKATREAMSKYIKEDLCNSCKGQRLKPEILSVYVAGKNIADICEMSIQDSYKFFNEIQLSEKDYTIAKLVLKEIKSRLQFLNDVGLDYLTLDRASGTLSGGEAQRIRLATQIGSKLMGVTYILDEPSIGLHQRDNEKLINTMLSMRDLGNTILVVEHDEETMLACDFIIDIGPKAGEQGGEVVAVGTPKEVMKNKKSITGAYLSGRKKIEVPTVRREGNGNFIEINRAKKNNLKDISVKFPLGKFIGVTGVSGSGKSTLVNEILFNSVKNILNKENIDTTVVKSVKGVEGNIDKIIDIDQSPIGRTPRSNPATYTGVFDDIRDLFASTNESKLRGYKKGRFSFNVKGGRCEACTGDGILKIEMHFLPDVYVPCEICKGKRYNRETLEVKYKGKSISDVLDMTIKEAFEFFENIPKIKNKLETLVNVGLDYIRLGQSATTLSGGEAQRVKLASELYKKSTGKTLYILDEPTTGLHIDDISRLIKIIDKLVDGGNTVIVIEHNLDVIKTADYVIDLGPEGGVRGGQIIATGTPEEVAKVKGSFTGQYLKPLLKK
;
A
#
# COMPACT_ATOMS: atom_id res chain seq x y z
N MET A 1 -15.94 -33.93 -30.98
CA MET A 1 -14.52 -33.63 -30.81
C MET A 1 -14.09 -34.15 -29.45
N LYS A 2 -13.14 -35.12 -29.37
CA LYS A 2 -12.53 -35.52 -28.10
C LYS A 2 -11.84 -34.28 -27.49
N LYS A 3 -12.29 -33.81 -26.31
CA LYS A 3 -11.58 -32.75 -25.56
C LYS A 3 -10.11 -33.19 -25.46
N LYS A 4 -9.18 -32.43 -26.03
CA LYS A 4 -7.75 -32.65 -25.80
C LYS A 4 -7.50 -32.32 -24.30
N ASN A 5 -7.20 -33.34 -23.50
CA ASN A 5 -6.97 -33.20 -22.06
C ASN A 5 -5.60 -32.59 -21.70
N LYS A 6 -4.91 -31.97 -22.66
CA LYS A 6 -3.53 -31.45 -22.48
C LYS A 6 -3.36 -30.12 -23.21
N ILE A 7 -2.55 -29.25 -22.66
CA ILE A 7 -1.95 -28.10 -23.34
C ILE A 7 -0.65 -28.59 -23.96
N ILE A 8 -0.51 -28.48 -25.28
CA ILE A 8 0.68 -28.94 -26.04
C ILE A 8 1.43 -27.70 -26.50
N ILE A 9 2.69 -27.60 -26.08
CA ILE A 9 3.60 -26.52 -26.45
C ILE A 9 4.71 -27.13 -27.32
N GLN A 10 5.00 -26.50 -28.46
CA GLN A 10 6.06 -26.91 -29.37
C GLN A 10 6.92 -25.69 -29.71
N GLY A 11 8.21 -25.84 -29.55
CA GLY A 11 9.19 -24.88 -30.01
C GLY A 11 9.19 -23.55 -29.24
N ALA A 12 8.99 -23.55 -27.92
CA ALA A 12 9.09 -22.34 -27.11
C ALA A 12 10.54 -21.87 -26.97
N ARG A 13 10.82 -20.61 -27.41
CA ARG A 13 12.16 -20.01 -27.45
C ARG A 13 12.21 -18.62 -26.81
N GLU A 14 11.17 -18.24 -26.08
CA GLU A 14 11.10 -16.92 -25.44
C GLU A 14 12.23 -16.72 -24.43
N ASN A 15 12.93 -15.59 -24.47
CA ASN A 15 14.07 -15.25 -23.62
C ASN A 15 15.19 -16.31 -23.66
N ASN A 16 15.35 -17.06 -22.56
CA ASN A 16 16.40 -18.09 -22.43
C ASN A 16 15.91 -19.53 -22.69
N LEU A 17 14.65 -19.71 -23.11
CA LEU A 17 14.10 -21.03 -23.40
C LEU A 17 14.74 -21.67 -24.65
N LYS A 18 15.13 -22.93 -24.54
CA LYS A 18 15.85 -23.69 -25.59
C LYS A 18 14.94 -24.62 -26.36
N ASN A 19 14.05 -24.05 -27.19
CA ASN A 19 13.15 -24.80 -28.05
C ASN A 19 12.36 -25.89 -27.30
N ILE A 20 11.68 -25.47 -26.24
CA ILE A 20 10.97 -26.37 -25.32
C ILE A 20 9.76 -27.01 -26.02
N ASN A 21 9.64 -28.33 -25.91
CA ASN A 21 8.46 -29.10 -26.25
C ASN A 21 7.91 -29.73 -24.97
N LEU A 22 6.62 -29.48 -24.69
CA LEU A 22 6.01 -29.82 -23.39
C LEU A 22 4.52 -30.13 -23.53
N GLU A 23 4.06 -31.17 -22.83
CA GLU A 23 2.65 -31.47 -22.67
C GLU A 23 2.24 -31.25 -21.22
N ILE A 24 1.32 -30.31 -20.97
CA ILE A 24 0.81 -29.97 -19.64
C ILE A 24 -0.60 -30.54 -19.51
N PRO A 25 -0.90 -31.34 -18.49
CA PRO A 25 -2.26 -31.82 -18.25
C PRO A 25 -3.20 -30.67 -17.89
N ARG A 26 -4.45 -30.71 -18.42
CA ARG A 26 -5.49 -29.75 -18.09
C ARG A 26 -6.26 -30.19 -16.85
N ASP A 27 -6.93 -29.22 -16.26
CA ASP A 27 -7.79 -29.42 -15.08
C ASP A 27 -6.99 -30.04 -13.91
N GLN A 28 -5.71 -29.65 -13.80
CA GLN A 28 -4.78 -30.06 -12.76
C GLN A 28 -4.05 -28.88 -12.12
N PHE A 29 -3.52 -29.11 -10.95
CA PHE A 29 -2.64 -28.20 -10.26
C PHE A 29 -1.19 -28.52 -10.65
N VAL A 30 -0.57 -27.65 -11.43
CA VAL A 30 0.76 -27.82 -12.03
C VAL A 30 1.72 -26.79 -11.45
N VAL A 31 2.86 -27.24 -10.96
CA VAL A 31 3.93 -26.36 -10.47
C VAL A 31 5.08 -26.32 -11.47
N ILE A 32 5.49 -25.11 -11.84
CA ILE A 32 6.69 -24.82 -12.64
C ILE A 32 7.79 -24.38 -11.67
N THR A 33 8.86 -25.15 -11.56
CA THR A 33 9.95 -24.92 -10.61
C THR A 33 11.32 -24.96 -11.27
N GLY A 34 12.39 -24.69 -10.52
CA GLY A 34 13.78 -24.67 -10.96
C GLY A 34 14.56 -23.50 -10.38
N LEU A 35 15.85 -23.40 -10.65
CA LEU A 35 16.73 -22.35 -10.14
C LEU A 35 16.25 -20.93 -10.52
N SER A 36 16.62 -19.91 -9.74
CA SER A 36 16.37 -18.51 -10.12
C SER A 36 17.02 -18.21 -11.47
N GLY A 37 16.28 -17.57 -12.41
CA GLY A 37 16.75 -17.29 -13.78
C GLY A 37 16.81 -18.50 -14.72
N SER A 38 16.22 -19.65 -14.37
CA SER A 38 16.19 -20.83 -15.25
C SER A 38 15.23 -20.76 -16.43
N GLY A 39 14.28 -19.77 -16.45
CA GLY A 39 13.30 -19.60 -17.51
C GLY A 39 11.84 -19.93 -17.10
N LYS A 40 11.56 -20.12 -15.81
CA LYS A 40 10.22 -20.42 -15.30
C LYS A 40 9.18 -19.40 -15.70
N SER A 41 9.47 -18.13 -15.41
CA SER A 41 8.58 -17.02 -15.74
C SER A 41 8.45 -16.82 -17.24
N SER A 42 9.53 -17.07 -18.02
CA SER A 42 9.49 -17.03 -19.48
C SER A 42 8.54 -18.07 -20.06
N LEU A 43 8.48 -19.28 -19.47
CA LEU A 43 7.51 -20.29 -19.90
C LEU A 43 6.09 -19.93 -19.45
N ALA A 44 5.90 -19.59 -18.17
CA ALA A 44 4.57 -19.37 -17.58
C ALA A 44 3.91 -18.09 -18.11
N PHE A 45 4.63 -16.96 -18.06
CA PHE A 45 4.07 -15.64 -18.34
C PHE A 45 4.35 -15.16 -19.76
N ASP A 46 5.62 -15.18 -20.19
CA ASP A 46 6.00 -14.63 -21.49
C ASP A 46 5.60 -15.55 -22.65
N THR A 47 5.35 -16.84 -22.40
CA THR A 47 4.91 -17.81 -23.43
C THR A 47 3.43 -18.20 -23.25
N ILE A 48 3.05 -18.92 -22.17
CA ILE A 48 1.71 -19.50 -22.02
C ILE A 48 0.65 -18.41 -21.81
N TYR A 49 0.89 -17.49 -20.85
CA TYR A 49 -0.04 -16.41 -20.57
C TYR A 49 -0.15 -15.44 -21.75
N ALA A 50 0.99 -15.01 -22.31
CA ALA A 50 1.02 -14.07 -23.43
C ALA A 50 0.23 -14.59 -24.63
N GLU A 51 0.38 -15.87 -24.99
CA GLU A 51 -0.38 -16.47 -26.07
C GLU A 51 -1.87 -16.61 -25.72
N GLY A 52 -2.21 -16.97 -24.49
CA GLY A 52 -3.61 -17.03 -24.02
C GLY A 52 -4.30 -15.67 -24.09
N GLN A 53 -3.61 -14.62 -23.63
CA GLN A 53 -4.09 -13.25 -23.70
C GLN A 53 -4.22 -12.75 -25.14
N ARG A 54 -3.23 -13.03 -25.99
CA ARG A 54 -3.24 -12.67 -27.41
C ARG A 54 -4.49 -13.25 -28.11
N ARG A 55 -4.75 -14.54 -27.93
CA ARG A 55 -5.94 -15.21 -28.51
C ARG A 55 -7.25 -14.63 -28.00
N TYR A 56 -7.31 -14.31 -26.71
CA TYR A 56 -8.49 -13.66 -26.14
C TYR A 56 -8.73 -12.29 -26.77
N VAL A 57 -7.70 -11.45 -26.87
CA VAL A 57 -7.79 -10.11 -27.48
C VAL A 57 -8.14 -10.21 -28.97
N GLU A 58 -7.57 -11.17 -29.69
CA GLU A 58 -7.92 -11.41 -31.10
C GLU A 58 -9.38 -11.81 -31.31
N SER A 59 -10.00 -12.45 -30.33
CA SER A 59 -11.43 -12.81 -30.38
C SER A 59 -12.39 -11.62 -30.19
N LEU A 60 -11.87 -10.46 -29.70
CA LEU A 60 -12.66 -9.25 -29.47
C LEU A 60 -12.92 -8.48 -30.78
N SER A 61 -13.88 -7.57 -30.73
CA SER A 61 -14.18 -6.69 -31.87
C SER A 61 -12.99 -5.81 -32.25
N ALA A 62 -12.89 -5.39 -33.53
CA ALA A 62 -11.83 -4.51 -34.02
C ALA A 62 -11.73 -3.20 -33.19
N TYR A 63 -12.86 -2.67 -32.75
CA TYR A 63 -12.93 -1.50 -31.87
C TYR A 63 -12.27 -1.74 -30.51
N ALA A 64 -12.61 -2.85 -29.84
CA ALA A 64 -11.99 -3.20 -28.54
C ALA A 64 -10.47 -3.44 -28.67
N ARG A 65 -10.01 -4.03 -29.78
CA ARG A 65 -8.57 -4.24 -30.04
C ARG A 65 -7.77 -2.95 -30.17
N GLN A 66 -8.37 -1.87 -30.70
CA GLN A 66 -7.69 -0.56 -30.76
C GLN A 66 -7.32 0.01 -29.40
N PHE A 67 -8.11 -0.29 -28.36
CA PHE A 67 -7.83 0.15 -26.97
C PHE A 67 -6.84 -0.75 -26.23
N LEU A 68 -6.76 -2.03 -26.60
CA LEU A 68 -5.91 -3.01 -25.91
C LEU A 68 -4.49 -3.10 -26.51
N GLY A 69 -4.25 -2.50 -27.65
CA GLY A 69 -2.98 -2.53 -28.36
C GLY A 69 -2.72 -3.88 -29.06
N ASN A 70 -1.69 -3.91 -29.89
CA ASN A 70 -1.19 -5.15 -30.48
C ASN A 70 -0.35 -5.90 -29.44
N ILE A 71 -0.77 -7.10 -29.07
CA ILE A 71 0.02 -8.01 -28.25
C ILE A 71 0.92 -8.78 -29.20
N GLU A 72 2.24 -8.67 -29.02
CA GLU A 72 3.22 -9.43 -29.80
C GLU A 72 3.03 -10.94 -29.59
N LYS A 73 3.19 -11.70 -30.67
CA LYS A 73 3.16 -13.17 -30.59
C LYS A 73 4.44 -13.64 -29.91
N PRO A 74 4.34 -14.45 -28.82
CA PRO A 74 5.54 -15.02 -28.22
C PRO A 74 6.29 -15.92 -29.21
N ASP A 75 7.61 -16.06 -29.03
CA ASP A 75 8.45 -16.93 -29.85
C ASP A 75 8.19 -18.41 -29.53
N VAL A 76 7.15 -18.92 -30.12
CA VAL A 76 6.70 -20.30 -30.00
C VAL A 76 6.09 -20.77 -31.34
N ASP A 77 6.40 -22.01 -31.73
CA ASP A 77 5.88 -22.57 -32.98
C ASP A 77 4.36 -22.85 -32.86
N LEU A 78 3.94 -23.53 -31.79
CA LEU A 78 2.57 -23.94 -31.59
C LEU A 78 2.21 -24.07 -30.10
N ILE A 79 1.02 -23.57 -29.72
CA ILE A 79 0.37 -23.93 -28.46
C ILE A 79 -1.06 -24.38 -28.77
N GLU A 80 -1.39 -25.64 -28.45
CA GLU A 80 -2.74 -26.17 -28.57
C GLU A 80 -3.38 -26.46 -27.21
N GLY A 81 -4.71 -26.47 -27.15
CA GLY A 81 -5.47 -26.84 -25.94
C GLY A 81 -5.51 -25.77 -24.84
N LEU A 82 -5.00 -24.57 -25.10
CA LEU A 82 -4.99 -23.48 -24.14
C LEU A 82 -6.41 -22.91 -23.92
N SER A 83 -6.84 -22.85 -22.66
CA SER A 83 -8.06 -22.13 -22.23
C SER A 83 -7.78 -20.64 -22.09
N PRO A 84 -8.84 -19.79 -21.93
CA PRO A 84 -8.64 -18.42 -21.52
C PRO A 84 -7.73 -18.34 -20.29
N ALA A 85 -6.70 -17.50 -20.35
CA ALA A 85 -5.67 -17.42 -19.30
C ALA A 85 -5.84 -16.17 -18.45
N ILE A 86 -5.72 -16.32 -17.13
CA ILE A 86 -5.74 -15.23 -16.15
C ILE A 86 -4.44 -15.27 -15.37
N SER A 87 -3.73 -14.15 -15.32
CA SER A 87 -2.46 -14.04 -14.59
C SER A 87 -2.62 -13.26 -13.30
N ILE A 88 -2.00 -13.75 -12.25
CA ILE A 88 -1.97 -13.10 -10.92
C ILE A 88 -0.50 -12.90 -10.53
N ASN A 89 0.04 -11.76 -10.95
CA ASN A 89 1.44 -11.39 -10.73
C ASN A 89 1.63 -10.59 -9.44
N GLN A 90 2.84 -10.59 -8.91
CA GLN A 90 3.21 -9.77 -7.75
C GLN A 90 3.30 -8.27 -8.06
N LYS A 91 3.49 -7.87 -9.33
CA LYS A 91 3.78 -6.49 -9.70
C LYS A 91 2.63 -5.53 -9.38
N THR A 92 3.00 -4.46 -8.68
CA THR A 92 2.30 -3.20 -8.44
C THR A 92 1.03 -3.24 -7.58
N THR A 93 1.21 -2.90 -6.30
CA THR A 93 0.15 -2.28 -5.51
C THR A 93 -0.25 -0.95 -6.16
N SER A 94 -1.55 -0.71 -6.29
CA SER A 94 -2.04 0.60 -6.73
C SER A 94 -1.57 1.67 -5.74
N LYS A 95 -0.88 2.70 -6.23
CA LYS A 95 -0.49 3.86 -5.41
C LYS A 95 -1.63 4.88 -5.24
N ASN A 96 -2.83 4.56 -5.71
CA ASN A 96 -3.98 5.43 -5.54
C ASN A 96 -4.40 5.44 -4.05
N PRO A 97 -4.33 6.57 -3.33
CA PRO A 97 -4.68 6.64 -1.91
C PRO A 97 -6.16 6.38 -1.63
N ARG A 98 -7.01 6.39 -2.67
CA ARG A 98 -8.43 6.06 -2.57
C ARG A 98 -8.73 4.58 -2.71
N SER A 99 -7.77 3.75 -3.12
CA SER A 99 -7.95 2.31 -3.19
C SER A 99 -7.76 1.68 -1.82
N THR A 100 -8.75 0.93 -1.36
CA THR A 100 -8.73 0.16 -0.10
C THR A 100 -8.96 -1.31 -0.38
N VAL A 101 -8.71 -2.18 0.62
CA VAL A 101 -9.04 -3.61 0.53
C VAL A 101 -10.51 -3.78 0.13
N ALA A 102 -11.43 -3.07 0.78
CA ALA A 102 -12.87 -3.15 0.50
C ALA A 102 -13.22 -2.77 -0.95
N THR A 103 -12.54 -1.75 -1.53
CA THR A 103 -12.82 -1.32 -2.91
C THR A 103 -12.23 -2.26 -3.96
N VAL A 104 -11.03 -2.79 -3.71
CA VAL A 104 -10.37 -3.73 -4.64
C VAL A 104 -11.10 -5.08 -4.69
N THR A 105 -11.70 -5.50 -3.57
CA THR A 105 -12.48 -6.74 -3.46
C THR A 105 -13.95 -6.57 -3.83
N GLU A 106 -14.37 -5.36 -4.21
CA GLU A 106 -15.76 -4.99 -4.51
C GLU A 106 -16.71 -5.13 -3.30
N ILE A 107 -16.22 -5.50 -2.12
CA ILE A 107 -17.04 -5.61 -0.90
C ILE A 107 -17.68 -4.25 -0.58
N TYR A 108 -16.95 -3.16 -0.80
CA TYR A 108 -17.46 -1.81 -0.54
C TYR A 108 -18.68 -1.47 -1.39
N ASP A 109 -18.76 -1.95 -2.63
CA ASP A 109 -19.90 -1.71 -3.50
C ASP A 109 -21.16 -2.43 -3.01
N TYR A 110 -21.01 -3.64 -2.49
CA TYR A 110 -22.10 -4.36 -1.83
C TYR A 110 -22.49 -3.73 -0.48
N LEU A 111 -21.53 -3.23 0.30
CA LEU A 111 -21.83 -2.48 1.53
C LEU A 111 -22.65 -1.23 1.22
N ARG A 112 -22.25 -0.43 0.24
CA ARG A 112 -23.02 0.75 -0.18
C ARG A 112 -24.45 0.40 -0.57
N LEU A 113 -24.63 -0.70 -1.29
CA LEU A 113 -25.97 -1.19 -1.66
C LEU A 113 -26.78 -1.64 -0.44
N LEU A 114 -26.14 -2.35 0.50
CA LEU A 114 -26.77 -2.81 1.75
C LEU A 114 -27.29 -1.62 2.56
N TYR A 115 -26.41 -0.62 2.82
CA TYR A 115 -26.77 0.56 3.60
C TYR A 115 -27.82 1.44 2.93
N ALA A 116 -27.83 1.49 1.59
CA ALA A 116 -28.87 2.21 0.84
C ALA A 116 -30.23 1.53 0.91
N ARG A 117 -30.30 0.22 1.14
CA ARG A 117 -31.55 -0.55 1.08
C ARG A 117 -32.18 -0.80 2.44
N ILE A 118 -31.38 -1.07 3.47
CA ILE A 118 -31.83 -1.41 4.84
C ILE A 118 -31.20 -0.55 5.93
N GLY A 119 -30.52 0.53 5.55
CA GLY A 119 -29.90 1.45 6.52
C GLY A 119 -30.92 2.21 7.33
N GLU A 120 -30.74 2.24 8.65
CA GLU A 120 -31.51 3.04 9.58
C GLU A 120 -30.79 4.35 9.88
N ILE A 121 -31.49 5.46 9.78
CA ILE A 121 -30.91 6.80 9.98
C ILE A 121 -31.14 7.23 11.43
N TYR A 122 -30.07 7.72 12.06
CA TYR A 122 -30.14 8.32 13.40
C TYR A 122 -29.69 9.79 13.34
N CYS A 123 -30.24 10.61 14.17
CA CYS A 123 -29.77 12.00 14.29
C CYS A 123 -28.38 12.01 14.93
N PRO A 124 -27.35 12.63 14.32
CA PRO A 124 -26.00 12.66 14.90
C PRO A 124 -25.92 13.46 16.20
N ASN A 125 -26.89 14.40 16.44
CA ASN A 125 -26.93 15.25 17.60
C ASN A 125 -27.79 14.68 18.76
N HIS A 126 -28.91 13.99 18.42
CA HIS A 126 -29.89 13.52 19.41
C HIS A 126 -29.92 12.00 19.56
N HIS A 127 -29.24 11.27 18.66
CA HIS A 127 -29.18 9.79 18.63
C HIS A 127 -30.56 9.09 18.57
N GLU A 128 -31.57 9.80 18.07
CA GLU A 128 -32.90 9.27 17.83
C GLU A 128 -33.01 8.74 16.39
N LYS A 129 -33.73 7.62 16.22
CA LYS A 129 -34.05 7.07 14.90
C LYS A 129 -34.96 8.03 14.14
N ILE A 130 -34.63 8.27 12.90
CA ILE A 130 -35.38 9.13 11.99
C ILE A 130 -36.08 8.25 10.94
N GLU A 131 -37.39 8.45 10.83
CA GLU A 131 -38.20 7.76 9.85
C GLU A 131 -38.78 8.79 8.86
N SER A 132 -38.90 8.41 7.59
CA SER A 132 -39.63 9.16 6.58
C SER A 132 -41.00 8.52 6.39
N SER A 133 -42.03 9.33 6.17
CA SER A 133 -43.38 8.84 5.92
C SER A 133 -43.84 9.34 4.54
N SER A 134 -44.42 8.50 3.71
CA SER A 134 -45.09 8.99 2.50
C SER A 134 -46.30 9.81 2.85
N ILE A 135 -46.72 10.74 1.95
CA ILE A 135 -47.93 11.55 2.16
C ILE A 135 -49.11 10.66 2.48
N SER A 136 -49.26 9.53 1.80
CA SER A 136 -50.35 8.57 2.06
C SER A 136 -50.28 8.02 3.49
N GLN A 137 -49.11 7.62 3.97
CA GLN A 137 -48.93 7.14 5.35
C GLN A 137 -49.20 8.24 6.39
N ILE A 138 -48.84 9.48 6.07
CA ILE A 138 -49.18 10.65 6.94
C ILE A 138 -50.69 10.81 6.97
N VAL A 139 -51.37 10.75 5.83
CA VAL A 139 -52.83 10.80 5.74
C VAL A 139 -53.48 9.70 6.56
N ASP A 140 -53.04 8.45 6.37
CA ASP A 140 -53.56 7.27 7.11
C ASP A 140 -53.38 7.47 8.63
N SER A 141 -52.18 7.91 9.08
CA SER A 141 -51.92 8.17 10.50
C SER A 141 -52.81 9.31 11.09
N ILE A 142 -53.13 10.31 10.29
CA ILE A 142 -54.01 11.42 10.72
C ILE A 142 -55.46 10.94 10.74
N MET A 143 -55.87 10.10 9.80
CA MET A 143 -57.22 9.53 9.75
C MET A 143 -57.51 8.51 10.88
N GLU A 144 -56.48 7.94 11.52
CA GLU A 144 -56.62 7.15 12.74
C GLU A 144 -56.95 7.96 13.98
N MET A 145 -56.80 9.31 13.93
CA MET A 145 -57.21 10.17 15.05
C MET A 145 -58.75 10.18 15.25
N PRO A 146 -59.25 10.44 16.47
CA PRO A 146 -60.69 10.40 16.76
C PRO A 146 -61.50 11.29 15.78
N GLU A 147 -62.67 10.75 15.36
CA GLU A 147 -63.57 11.50 14.49
C GLU A 147 -64.01 12.81 15.14
N ARG A 148 -64.09 13.84 14.32
CA ARG A 148 -64.34 15.27 14.72
C ARG A 148 -63.17 15.94 15.45
N SER A 149 -61.97 15.38 15.51
CA SER A 149 -60.78 16.07 15.95
C SER A 149 -60.53 17.31 15.05
N ARG A 150 -60.15 18.42 15.66
CA ARG A 150 -59.80 19.66 14.95
C ARG A 150 -58.31 19.79 14.87
N ILE A 151 -57.78 19.63 13.68
CA ILE A 151 -56.35 19.74 13.44
C ILE A 151 -55.96 20.96 12.66
N GLN A 152 -54.75 21.46 12.86
CA GLN A 152 -54.09 22.48 12.04
C GLN A 152 -52.89 21.85 11.37
N ILE A 153 -52.78 22.07 10.05
CA ILE A 153 -51.60 21.69 9.25
C ILE A 153 -50.70 22.89 9.25
N VAL A 154 -49.53 22.74 9.78
CA VAL A 154 -48.56 23.81 10.02
C VAL A 154 -47.26 23.50 9.33
N SER A 155 -46.72 24.45 8.58
CA SER A 155 -45.44 24.37 7.89
C SER A 155 -44.38 25.12 8.67
N PRO A 156 -43.38 24.46 9.26
CA PRO A 156 -42.28 25.12 9.96
C PRO A 156 -41.28 25.69 8.95
N ILE A 157 -41.07 27.01 8.99
CA ILE A 157 -40.20 27.74 8.05
C ILE A 157 -38.87 28.13 8.70
N VAL A 158 -38.91 28.59 9.94
CA VAL A 158 -37.71 28.95 10.71
C VAL A 158 -37.78 28.28 12.07
N LYS A 159 -36.69 27.64 12.48
CA LYS A 159 -36.59 26.94 13.77
C LYS A 159 -35.39 27.50 14.56
N GLU A 160 -35.67 28.11 15.71
CA GLU A 160 -34.67 28.64 16.65
C GLU A 160 -33.53 29.47 16.01
N LYS A 161 -33.84 30.37 15.05
CA LYS A 161 -32.84 31.23 14.41
C LYS A 161 -32.95 32.67 14.87
N LYS A 162 -31.78 33.29 15.10
CA LYS A 162 -31.73 34.73 15.46
C LYS A 162 -32.05 35.59 14.23
N GLY A 163 -32.78 36.67 14.45
CA GLY A 163 -33.09 37.64 13.42
C GLY A 163 -34.50 38.18 13.48
N THR A 164 -34.78 39.30 12.82
CA THR A 164 -36.12 39.91 12.74
C THR A 164 -37.03 39.18 11.74
N HIS A 165 -36.48 38.37 10.84
CA HIS A 165 -37.14 37.61 9.78
C HIS A 165 -38.20 38.39 8.96
N LYS A 166 -38.23 39.74 9.02
CA LYS A 166 -39.24 40.63 8.40
C LYS A 166 -39.39 40.36 6.89
N LYS A 167 -38.29 40.29 6.15
CA LYS A 167 -38.34 40.02 4.71
C LYS A 167 -38.98 38.66 4.34
N LEU A 168 -38.79 37.65 5.17
CA LEU A 168 -39.37 36.34 5.00
C LEU A 168 -40.89 36.39 5.27
N ILE A 169 -41.27 36.99 6.37
CA ILE A 169 -42.69 37.15 6.74
C ILE A 169 -43.42 37.99 5.66
N ASP A 170 -42.85 39.09 5.18
CA ASP A 170 -43.44 39.93 4.11
C ASP A 170 -43.56 39.16 2.80
N LYS A 171 -42.63 38.24 2.49
CA LYS A 171 -42.72 37.38 1.34
C LYS A 171 -43.88 36.39 1.46
N LEU A 172 -44.00 35.72 2.60
CA LEU A 172 -45.07 34.75 2.84
C LEU A 172 -46.45 35.38 2.81
N ILE A 173 -46.61 36.61 3.34
CA ILE A 173 -47.83 37.41 3.27
C ILE A 173 -48.18 37.70 1.79
N LYS A 174 -47.23 38.08 0.98
CA LYS A 174 -47.43 38.30 -0.47
C LYS A 174 -47.85 37.03 -1.24
N GLU A 175 -47.41 35.86 -0.79
CA GLU A 175 -47.81 34.58 -1.32
C GLU A 175 -49.20 34.13 -0.86
N GLY A 176 -49.87 34.91 0.01
CA GLY A 176 -51.28 34.71 0.42
C GLY A 176 -51.47 34.00 1.74
N TYR A 177 -50.43 33.77 2.53
CA TYR A 177 -50.56 33.17 3.86
C TYR A 177 -50.96 34.23 4.89
N ILE A 178 -51.99 33.90 5.65
CA ILE A 178 -52.65 34.88 6.54
C ILE A 178 -52.49 34.57 8.04
N ARG A 179 -51.95 33.37 8.42
CA ARG A 179 -51.80 32.94 9.81
C ARG A 179 -50.42 32.35 10.04
N PHE A 180 -49.80 32.86 11.08
CA PHE A 180 -48.46 32.50 11.50
C PHE A 180 -48.47 32.02 12.96
N LYS A 181 -47.62 31.00 13.24
CA LYS A 181 -47.30 30.58 14.60
C LYS A 181 -45.84 31.01 14.85
N ILE A 182 -45.66 31.96 15.76
CA ILE A 182 -44.36 32.54 16.10
C ILE A 182 -44.10 32.26 17.57
N ASP A 183 -43.01 31.59 17.89
CA ASP A 183 -42.61 31.22 19.25
C ASP A 183 -43.73 30.53 20.03
N ASN A 184 -44.51 29.69 19.35
CA ASN A 184 -45.73 28.97 19.78
C ASN A 184 -47.01 29.82 19.90
N ASP A 185 -46.98 31.14 19.75
CA ASP A 185 -48.17 32.01 19.75
C ASP A 185 -48.73 32.18 18.34
N LEU A 186 -50.04 32.29 18.23
CA LEU A 186 -50.75 32.42 16.95
C LEU A 186 -50.99 33.90 16.65
N TYR A 187 -50.63 34.33 15.42
CA TYR A 187 -50.82 35.69 14.91
C TYR A 187 -51.52 35.68 13.56
N GLU A 188 -52.37 36.65 13.33
CA GLU A 188 -52.89 36.97 11.98
C GLU A 188 -52.10 38.11 11.36
N VAL A 189 -52.20 38.24 10.01
CA VAL A 189 -51.58 39.37 9.29
C VAL A 189 -52.12 40.70 9.83
N GLY A 190 -51.27 41.57 10.33
CA GLY A 190 -51.60 42.78 10.99
C GLY A 190 -51.30 42.84 12.51
N ASP A 191 -51.26 41.65 13.14
CA ASP A 191 -50.98 41.56 14.59
C ASP A 191 -49.58 40.96 14.87
N ILE A 192 -48.76 40.73 13.86
CA ILE A 192 -47.42 40.11 13.98
C ILE A 192 -46.48 41.14 14.65
N PRO A 193 -45.90 40.77 15.82
CA PRO A 193 -45.01 41.67 16.54
C PRO A 193 -43.66 41.85 15.80
N GLU A 194 -42.98 42.96 16.05
CA GLU A 194 -41.58 43.12 15.62
C GLU A 194 -40.68 42.20 16.45
N LEU A 195 -39.99 41.27 15.74
CA LEU A 195 -39.15 40.27 16.37
C LEU A 195 -37.76 40.81 16.74
N ASP A 196 -37.27 40.46 17.93
CA ASP A 196 -35.97 40.87 18.45
C ASP A 196 -34.83 40.22 17.67
N LYS A 197 -33.95 41.02 17.06
CA LYS A 197 -32.79 40.56 16.29
C LYS A 197 -31.86 39.64 17.07
N ASN A 198 -31.78 39.75 18.37
CA ASN A 198 -30.85 39.06 19.24
C ASN A 198 -31.42 37.76 19.83
N LYS A 199 -32.73 37.57 19.78
CA LYS A 199 -33.42 36.36 20.25
C LYS A 199 -33.55 35.33 19.14
N LYS A 200 -33.63 34.07 19.54
CA LYS A 200 -33.97 32.95 18.63
C LYS A 200 -35.49 32.93 18.49
N HIS A 201 -35.96 32.84 17.26
CA HIS A 201 -37.37 32.76 16.92
C HIS A 201 -37.65 31.47 16.10
N SER A 202 -38.83 30.91 16.33
CA SER A 202 -39.40 29.83 15.50
C SER A 202 -40.63 30.36 14.79
N ILE A 203 -40.69 30.23 13.47
CA ILE A 203 -41.78 30.76 12.64
C ILE A 203 -42.35 29.65 11.80
N SER A 204 -43.61 29.38 11.94
CA SER A 204 -44.37 28.43 11.15
C SER A 204 -45.58 29.07 10.51
N VAL A 205 -46.07 28.54 9.40
CA VAL A 205 -47.24 29.00 8.68
C VAL A 205 -48.36 27.99 8.81
N ILE A 206 -49.57 28.40 9.14
CA ILE A 206 -50.73 27.52 9.15
C ILE A 206 -51.31 27.45 7.73
N ILE A 207 -51.25 26.25 7.15
CA ILE A 207 -51.67 25.97 5.79
C ILE A 207 -53.21 25.76 5.75
N ASP A 208 -53.69 24.87 6.61
CA ASP A 208 -55.11 24.54 6.64
C ASP A 208 -55.59 24.18 8.07
N ARG A 209 -56.91 24.32 8.29
CA ARG A 209 -57.61 23.91 9.50
C ARG A 209 -58.69 22.91 9.10
N ILE A 210 -58.53 21.65 9.52
CA ILE A 210 -59.37 20.55 9.08
C ILE A 210 -60.06 19.90 10.30
N VAL A 211 -61.27 19.44 10.10
CA VAL A 211 -61.98 18.57 11.04
C VAL A 211 -61.97 17.15 10.44
N ILE A 212 -61.49 16.21 11.20
CA ILE A 212 -61.41 14.82 10.76
C ILE A 212 -62.80 14.23 10.59
N LYS A 213 -63.10 13.77 9.40
CA LYS A 213 -64.32 13.07 9.00
C LYS A 213 -64.05 12.21 7.75
N GLU A 214 -64.90 11.27 7.49
CA GLU A 214 -64.82 10.43 6.28
C GLU A 214 -64.87 11.29 4.98
N GLY A 215 -64.00 11.00 4.01
CA GLY A 215 -63.97 11.65 2.69
C GLY A 215 -63.13 12.92 2.60
N ILE A 216 -62.22 13.21 3.56
CA ILE A 216 -61.35 14.37 3.55
C ILE A 216 -59.94 14.08 3.07
N GLU A 217 -59.65 12.82 2.75
CA GLU A 217 -58.30 12.30 2.44
C GLU A 217 -57.62 13.10 1.33
N THR A 218 -58.34 13.46 0.26
CA THR A 218 -57.82 14.23 -0.87
C THR A 218 -57.39 15.64 -0.40
N ARG A 219 -58.28 16.37 0.34
CA ARG A 219 -57.99 17.72 0.82
C ARG A 219 -56.84 17.68 1.83
N LEU A 220 -56.76 16.62 2.66
CA LEU A 220 -55.69 16.44 3.61
C LEU A 220 -54.36 16.24 2.88
N ALA A 221 -54.32 15.38 1.84
CA ALA A 221 -53.15 15.16 1.00
C ALA A 221 -52.65 16.46 0.31
N ASP A 222 -53.57 17.25 -0.28
CA ASP A 222 -53.23 18.50 -0.94
C ASP A 222 -52.67 19.56 0.03
N SER A 223 -53.23 19.64 1.23
CA SER A 223 -52.74 20.53 2.28
C SER A 223 -51.40 20.12 2.85
N LEU A 224 -51.17 18.82 3.00
CA LEU A 224 -49.88 18.25 3.41
C LEU A 224 -48.80 18.49 2.34
N GLU A 225 -49.12 18.25 1.06
CA GLU A 225 -48.20 18.54 -0.05
C GLU A 225 -47.83 20.03 -0.08
N THR A 226 -48.81 20.94 0.08
CA THR A 226 -48.53 22.37 0.15
C THR A 226 -47.63 22.73 1.33
N SER A 227 -47.88 22.15 2.52
CA SER A 227 -47.07 22.36 3.72
C SER A 227 -45.63 21.89 3.56
N LEU A 228 -45.46 20.68 3.00
CA LEU A 228 -44.13 20.08 2.77
C LEU A 228 -43.31 20.85 1.73
N ASN A 229 -43.97 21.33 0.66
CA ASN A 229 -43.31 22.17 -0.37
C ASN A 229 -42.90 23.54 0.15
N LEU A 230 -43.59 24.06 1.14
CA LEU A 230 -43.26 25.34 1.75
C LEU A 230 -42.16 25.24 2.82
N SER A 231 -42.09 24.09 3.50
CA SER A 231 -41.10 23.81 4.54
C SER A 231 -39.70 23.60 3.96
N ASN A 232 -38.69 24.23 4.55
CA ASN A 232 -37.30 24.07 4.13
C ASN A 232 -36.73 22.65 4.34
N ASN A 233 -37.36 21.86 5.23
CA ASN A 233 -36.87 20.51 5.61
C ASN A 233 -37.89 19.41 5.30
N ASP A 234 -38.89 19.69 4.44
CA ASP A 234 -39.99 18.76 4.12
C ASP A 234 -40.68 18.23 5.41
N LEU A 235 -40.82 19.09 6.39
CA LEU A 235 -41.49 18.87 7.69
C LEU A 235 -42.89 19.43 7.67
N VAL A 236 -43.81 18.73 8.28
CA VAL A 236 -45.16 19.21 8.57
C VAL A 236 -45.50 18.95 10.02
N GLU A 237 -46.06 19.96 10.71
CA GLU A 237 -46.61 19.82 12.06
C GLU A 237 -48.13 19.67 11.98
N ILE A 238 -48.65 18.71 12.70
CA ILE A 238 -50.10 18.53 12.88
C ILE A 238 -50.42 18.83 14.32
N ASP A 239 -51.06 19.98 14.53
CA ASP A 239 -51.49 20.45 15.87
C ASP A 239 -52.95 20.02 16.10
N ASP A 240 -53.21 19.19 17.11
CA ASP A 240 -54.55 18.91 17.61
C ASP A 240 -54.94 20.06 18.55
N VAL A 241 -55.89 20.88 18.09
CA VAL A 241 -56.31 22.10 18.81
C VAL A 241 -57.05 21.77 20.13
N LYS A 242 -57.61 20.57 20.29
CA LYS A 242 -58.34 20.17 21.49
C LYS A 242 -57.43 19.53 22.53
N GLU A 243 -56.52 18.68 22.10
CA GLU A 243 -55.61 17.97 23.01
C GLU A 243 -54.30 18.75 23.26
N ASN A 244 -54.06 19.79 22.54
CA ASN A 244 -52.81 20.62 22.57
C ASN A 244 -51.57 19.77 22.32
N LYS A 245 -51.69 18.79 21.42
CA LYS A 245 -50.61 17.90 21.00
C LYS A 245 -50.15 18.25 19.58
N THR A 246 -48.87 18.34 19.39
CA THR A 246 -48.21 18.49 18.07
C THR A 246 -47.56 17.19 17.65
N GLN A 247 -47.89 16.70 16.48
CA GLN A 247 -47.22 15.58 15.83
C GLN A 247 -46.43 16.14 14.65
N LEU A 248 -45.17 15.67 14.52
CA LEU A 248 -44.26 16.05 13.44
C LEU A 248 -44.10 14.90 12.46
N PHE A 249 -44.31 15.17 11.19
CA PHE A 249 -44.07 14.22 10.10
C PHE A 249 -43.10 14.81 9.09
N SER A 250 -42.39 13.95 8.38
CA SER A 250 -41.51 14.36 7.28
C SER A 250 -41.57 13.36 6.14
N THR A 251 -41.48 13.83 4.94
CA THR A 251 -41.31 13.01 3.74
C THR A 251 -39.84 12.72 3.47
N LYS A 252 -38.93 13.47 4.09
CA LYS A 252 -37.48 13.21 4.11
C LYS A 252 -37.05 12.79 5.50
N TYR A 253 -35.84 12.24 5.60
CA TYR A 253 -35.26 11.86 6.86
C TYR A 253 -34.80 13.10 7.63
N SER A 254 -35.71 13.75 8.35
CA SER A 254 -35.46 14.99 9.08
C SER A 254 -35.61 14.81 10.60
N CYS A 255 -34.67 15.37 11.36
CA CYS A 255 -34.73 15.33 12.81
C CYS A 255 -35.84 16.23 13.35
N LYS A 256 -36.59 15.74 14.35
CA LYS A 256 -37.63 16.53 15.01
C LYS A 256 -37.10 17.68 15.86
N HIS A 257 -35.84 17.60 16.31
CA HIS A 257 -35.25 18.54 17.30
C HIS A 257 -34.22 19.50 16.74
N CYS A 258 -33.62 19.20 15.53
CA CYS A 258 -32.63 20.11 14.94
C CYS A 258 -32.78 20.14 13.40
N ASP A 259 -31.98 20.99 12.75
CA ASP A 259 -32.00 21.18 11.29
C ASP A 259 -31.36 20.03 10.50
N PHE A 260 -31.08 18.90 11.16
CA PHE A 260 -30.52 17.74 10.47
C PHE A 260 -31.55 17.12 9.51
N THR A 261 -31.18 17.02 8.24
CA THR A 261 -31.99 16.37 7.21
C THR A 261 -31.06 15.57 6.30
N LEU A 262 -31.40 14.34 6.03
CA LEU A 262 -30.71 13.48 5.06
C LEU A 262 -31.67 13.20 3.91
N GLY A 263 -31.18 13.33 2.67
CA GLY A 263 -31.93 12.94 1.47
C GLY A 263 -32.09 11.41 1.32
N ASP A 264 -32.57 11.00 0.18
CA ASP A 264 -32.78 9.59 -0.12
C ASP A 264 -31.49 8.78 0.00
N LEU A 265 -31.61 7.58 0.59
CA LEU A 265 -30.49 6.65 0.72
C LEU A 265 -30.17 6.00 -0.63
N GLU A 266 -29.24 6.60 -1.35
CA GLU A 266 -28.72 6.05 -2.61
C GLU A 266 -27.31 5.51 -2.41
N PRO A 267 -26.88 4.44 -3.14
CA PRO A 267 -25.52 3.89 -3.01
C PRO A 267 -24.40 4.91 -3.24
N ARG A 268 -24.65 5.97 -4.03
CA ARG A 268 -23.65 7.01 -4.33
C ARG A 268 -23.28 7.87 -3.12
N ILE A 269 -24.19 8.10 -2.16
CA ILE A 269 -23.91 8.91 -0.99
C ILE A 269 -22.96 8.22 -0.01
N PHE A 270 -22.88 6.88 -0.03
CA PHE A 270 -21.93 6.09 0.74
C PHE A 270 -20.57 5.95 0.07
N SER A 271 -20.31 6.64 -1.04
CA SER A 271 -19.02 6.59 -1.74
C SER A 271 -18.13 7.75 -1.32
N PHE A 272 -16.98 7.45 -0.76
CA PHE A 272 -15.95 8.45 -0.46
C PHE A 272 -15.22 8.96 -1.73
N ASN A 273 -15.51 8.38 -2.91
CA ASN A 273 -15.04 8.88 -4.21
C ASN A 273 -16.06 9.83 -4.87
N ASN A 274 -17.23 10.00 -4.29
CA ASN A 274 -18.27 10.90 -4.78
C ASN A 274 -18.38 12.12 -3.88
N PRO A 275 -18.41 13.35 -4.40
CA PRO A 275 -18.52 14.58 -3.60
C PRO A 275 -19.75 14.63 -2.68
N GLN A 276 -20.82 13.91 -3.01
CA GLN A 276 -22.01 13.83 -2.17
C GLN A 276 -21.77 13.09 -0.85
N GLY A 277 -20.90 12.06 -0.86
CA GLY A 277 -20.59 11.24 0.31
C GLY A 277 -19.25 11.55 0.95
N ALA A 278 -18.28 12.03 0.18
CA ALA A 278 -16.92 12.30 0.65
C ALA A 278 -16.88 13.40 1.70
N CYS A 279 -16.03 13.23 2.70
CA CYS A 279 -15.70 14.29 3.66
C CYS A 279 -15.14 15.51 2.90
N PRO A 280 -15.71 16.70 3.06
CA PRO A 280 -15.30 17.88 2.29
C PRO A 280 -13.90 18.36 2.64
N ASP A 281 -13.41 18.11 3.86
CA ASP A 281 -12.11 18.60 4.31
C ASP A 281 -10.94 17.79 3.72
N CYS A 282 -11.10 16.47 3.57
CA CYS A 282 -10.07 15.61 3.04
C CYS A 282 -10.40 15.00 1.66
N ASP A 283 -11.47 15.44 1.02
CA ASP A 283 -11.94 14.93 -0.27
C ASP A 283 -12.06 13.39 -0.30
N GLY A 284 -12.47 12.79 0.82
CA GLY A 284 -12.62 11.33 0.96
C GLY A 284 -11.31 10.57 1.14
N LEU A 285 -10.19 11.23 1.39
CA LEU A 285 -8.89 10.58 1.64
C LEU A 285 -8.77 10.03 3.07
N GLY A 286 -9.46 10.64 4.04
CA GLY A 286 -9.39 10.29 5.45
C GLY A 286 -8.17 10.88 6.17
N MET A 287 -7.21 11.41 5.45
CA MET A 287 -5.94 11.94 5.96
C MET A 287 -5.59 13.25 5.29
N HIS A 288 -4.73 14.04 5.97
CA HIS A 288 -4.09 15.23 5.42
C HIS A 288 -2.59 15.06 5.46
N GLU A 289 -1.92 15.46 4.39
CA GLU A 289 -0.48 15.65 4.41
C GLU A 289 -0.16 16.92 5.20
N THR A 290 0.64 16.80 6.24
CA THR A 290 1.09 17.89 7.08
C THR A 290 2.61 17.87 7.25
N VAL A 291 3.20 18.95 7.73
CA VAL A 291 4.63 18.99 8.03
C VAL A 291 4.88 18.44 9.43
N ASP A 292 5.81 17.50 9.54
CA ASP A 292 6.25 16.99 10.84
C ASP A 292 7.18 17.98 11.52
N VAL A 293 6.62 18.73 12.47
CA VAL A 293 7.36 19.76 13.22
C VAL A 293 8.58 19.19 13.94
N ASN A 294 8.53 17.95 14.42
CA ASN A 294 9.66 17.31 15.12
C ASN A 294 10.82 16.98 14.17
N LYS A 295 10.57 16.86 12.86
CA LYS A 295 11.63 16.68 11.85
C LYS A 295 12.23 17.98 11.34
N ILE A 296 11.59 19.12 11.58
CA ILE A 296 12.06 20.41 11.09
C ILE A 296 12.63 21.29 12.20
N ILE A 297 12.29 21.02 13.47
CA ILE A 297 12.73 21.79 14.65
C ILE A 297 13.39 20.87 15.66
N GLN A 298 14.60 21.24 16.07
CA GLN A 298 15.31 20.66 17.21
C GLN A 298 15.06 21.53 18.45
N LYS A 299 14.11 21.09 19.28
CA LYS A 299 13.52 21.90 20.36
C LYS A 299 14.51 22.34 21.43
N ASP A 300 15.57 21.58 21.65
CA ASP A 300 16.58 21.83 22.68
C ASP A 300 17.68 22.80 22.24
N LEU A 301 17.76 23.10 20.94
CA LEU A 301 18.70 24.07 20.39
C LEU A 301 18.05 25.46 20.27
N SER A 302 18.89 26.50 20.29
CA SER A 302 18.51 27.85 19.92
C SER A 302 18.48 28.03 18.39
N ILE A 303 17.82 29.07 17.90
CA ILE A 303 17.76 29.35 16.45
C ILE A 303 19.18 29.58 15.90
N ASN A 304 20.05 30.26 16.67
CA ASN A 304 21.45 30.48 16.30
C ASN A 304 22.26 29.20 16.31
N ASP A 305 21.97 28.24 17.18
CA ASP A 305 22.62 26.93 17.22
C ASP A 305 22.05 25.92 16.22
N GLY A 306 21.09 26.35 15.39
CA GLY A 306 20.54 25.54 14.31
C GLY A 306 19.25 24.79 14.67
N ALA A 307 18.40 25.32 15.54
CA ALA A 307 17.09 24.72 15.84
C ALA A 307 16.25 24.40 14.61
N ILE A 308 16.38 25.20 13.52
CA ILE A 308 15.64 25.00 12.27
C ILE A 308 16.46 24.11 11.32
N ILE A 309 16.26 22.80 11.40
CA ILE A 309 17.07 21.77 10.72
C ILE A 309 17.12 21.98 9.19
N VAL A 310 16.02 22.39 8.59
CA VAL A 310 15.89 22.52 7.12
C VAL A 310 16.84 23.56 6.55
N TYR A 311 17.25 24.54 7.33
CA TYR A 311 18.10 25.66 6.89
C TYR A 311 19.56 25.53 7.32
N ASN A 312 19.92 24.56 8.16
CA ASN A 312 21.28 24.37 8.66
C ASN A 312 22.31 24.05 7.57
N ASN A 313 21.89 23.35 6.51
CA ASN A 313 22.74 22.97 5.37
C ASN A 313 22.34 23.70 4.09
N ALA A 314 21.66 24.83 4.18
CA ALA A 314 21.26 25.59 3.02
C ALA A 314 22.50 26.30 2.39
N THR A 315 22.72 26.05 1.11
CA THR A 315 23.74 26.76 0.33
C THR A 315 23.40 28.23 0.12
N SER A 316 22.11 28.58 0.25
CA SER A 316 21.58 29.94 0.09
C SER A 316 21.48 30.65 1.42
N THR A 317 21.96 31.88 1.49
CA THR A 317 21.85 32.80 2.65
C THR A 317 20.45 33.39 2.81
N TYR A 318 19.55 33.21 1.84
CA TYR A 318 18.25 33.85 1.80
C TYR A 318 17.34 33.47 3.01
N TYR A 319 17.18 32.17 3.28
CA TYR A 319 16.29 31.74 4.38
C TYR A 319 16.85 32.05 5.78
N PRO A 320 18.13 31.82 6.08
CA PRO A 320 18.71 32.24 7.34
C PRO A 320 18.59 33.74 7.59
N SER A 321 18.83 34.60 6.58
CA SER A 321 18.65 36.05 6.71
C SER A 321 17.19 36.45 6.91
N LEU A 322 16.24 35.75 6.27
CA LEU A 322 14.82 35.99 6.46
C LEU A 322 14.39 35.67 7.90
N ILE A 323 14.79 34.51 8.44
CA ILE A 323 14.49 34.15 9.83
C ILE A 323 15.08 35.17 10.81
N LYS A 324 16.28 35.68 10.58
CA LYS A 324 16.87 36.74 11.40
C LYS A 324 15.99 38.00 11.39
N CYS A 325 15.58 38.49 10.21
CA CYS A 325 14.69 39.64 10.09
C CYS A 325 13.31 39.41 10.77
N VAL A 326 12.78 38.20 10.68
CA VAL A 326 11.54 37.80 11.38
C VAL A 326 11.74 37.88 12.89
N CYS A 327 12.81 37.31 13.43
CA CYS A 327 13.11 37.34 14.85
C CYS A 327 13.33 38.76 15.38
N GLU A 328 14.02 39.63 14.63
CA GLU A 328 14.20 41.04 14.96
C GLU A 328 12.85 41.78 15.00
N HIS A 329 12.00 41.60 13.98
CA HIS A 329 10.69 42.25 13.87
C HIS A 329 9.75 41.85 15.03
N PHE A 330 9.62 40.57 15.33
CA PHE A 330 8.73 40.04 16.39
C PHE A 330 9.42 39.94 17.76
N LYS A 331 10.60 40.51 17.93
CA LYS A 331 11.38 40.48 19.18
C LYS A 331 11.51 39.06 19.77
N ILE A 332 11.90 38.12 18.93
CA ILE A 332 12.18 36.73 19.28
C ILE A 332 13.67 36.61 19.61
N ASP A 333 14.00 36.14 20.80
CA ASP A 333 15.40 35.90 21.18
C ASP A 333 15.91 34.62 20.48
N MET A 334 16.90 34.79 19.62
CA MET A 334 17.48 33.72 18.83
C MET A 334 18.47 32.83 19.63
N ASN A 335 18.85 33.22 20.86
CA ASN A 335 19.76 32.48 21.70
C ASN A 335 19.04 31.56 22.70
N LEU A 336 17.73 31.72 22.89
CA LEU A 336 16.94 30.82 23.72
C LEU A 336 16.65 29.50 23.02
N PRO A 337 16.69 28.35 23.72
CA PRO A 337 16.18 27.10 23.20
C PRO A 337 14.77 27.22 22.65
N PHE A 338 14.50 26.63 21.49
CA PHE A 338 13.20 26.80 20.82
C PHE A 338 12.02 26.44 21.72
N LYS A 339 12.16 25.43 22.60
CA LYS A 339 11.14 25.02 23.57
C LYS A 339 10.80 26.07 24.61
N GLU A 340 11.72 27.01 24.91
CA GLU A 340 11.57 28.06 25.93
C GLU A 340 10.92 29.34 25.35
N LEU A 341 10.81 29.43 24.04
CA LEU A 341 10.05 30.50 23.39
C LEU A 341 8.57 30.36 23.71
N SER A 342 7.86 31.51 23.85
CA SER A 342 6.41 31.47 24.01
C SER A 342 5.73 30.76 22.82
N LYS A 343 4.57 30.15 23.06
CA LYS A 343 3.82 29.43 22.03
C LYS A 343 3.52 30.33 20.82
N GLU A 344 3.16 31.57 21.03
CA GLU A 344 2.92 32.56 19.98
C GLU A 344 4.16 32.79 19.10
N LYS A 345 5.34 32.91 19.70
CA LYS A 345 6.61 33.08 18.98
C LYS A 345 7.00 31.81 18.22
N GLN A 346 6.79 30.64 18.80
CA GLN A 346 6.98 29.36 18.10
C GLN A 346 6.07 29.25 16.89
N ASP A 347 4.77 29.59 17.05
CA ASP A 347 3.78 29.51 15.97
C ASP A 347 4.07 30.55 14.87
N THR A 348 4.61 31.73 15.23
CA THR A 348 5.07 32.73 14.25
C THR A 348 6.20 32.18 13.38
N ILE A 349 7.18 31.50 13.97
CA ILE A 349 8.28 30.87 13.19
C ILE A 349 7.76 29.72 12.34
N LEU A 350 6.90 28.87 12.89
CA LEU A 350 6.40 27.68 12.21
C LEU A 350 5.41 27.99 11.09
N TYR A 351 4.42 28.83 11.39
CA TYR A 351 3.26 29.04 10.52
C TYR A 351 3.16 30.45 9.95
N GLY A 352 4.07 31.34 10.38
CA GLY A 352 4.15 32.70 9.88
C GLY A 352 3.13 33.67 10.49
N ASN A 353 3.26 34.93 10.11
CA ASN A 353 2.27 35.97 10.36
C ASN A 353 1.93 36.68 9.04
N LYS A 354 0.74 36.38 8.51
CA LYS A 354 0.29 36.92 7.21
C LYS A 354 -0.20 38.35 7.27
N ASN A 355 -0.25 38.95 8.46
CA ASN A 355 -0.88 40.26 8.67
C ASN A 355 0.10 41.44 8.60
N GLU A 356 1.42 41.16 8.61
CA GLU A 356 2.44 42.19 8.64
C GLU A 356 3.53 41.92 7.62
N GLU A 357 3.90 42.98 6.88
CA GLU A 357 5.06 42.95 5.97
C GLU A 357 6.34 43.17 6.76
N ILE A 358 7.30 42.29 6.51
CA ILE A 358 8.63 42.33 7.13
C ILE A 358 9.64 42.84 6.12
N LYS A 359 10.45 43.80 6.53
CA LYS A 359 11.58 44.29 5.75
C LYS A 359 12.70 43.24 5.76
N HIS A 360 12.85 42.52 4.65
CA HIS A 360 13.91 41.53 4.46
C HIS A 360 15.05 42.08 3.63
N THR A 361 16.23 42.11 4.21
CA THR A 361 17.48 42.52 3.56
C THR A 361 18.39 41.29 3.44
N TYR A 362 18.82 40.98 2.24
CA TYR A 362 19.69 39.82 1.94
C TYR A 362 20.71 40.15 0.85
N ILE A 363 21.79 39.38 0.81
CA ILE A 363 22.79 39.41 -0.24
C ILE A 363 22.46 38.31 -1.23
N ASN A 364 22.29 38.67 -2.54
CA ASN A 364 22.06 37.69 -3.58
C ASN A 364 23.34 36.94 -3.98
N ASP A 365 23.22 35.95 -4.84
CA ASP A 365 24.34 35.10 -5.30
C ASP A 365 25.42 35.92 -6.06
N ASP A 366 25.07 37.12 -6.54
CA ASP A 366 26.00 38.06 -7.20
C ASP A 366 26.67 39.01 -6.20
N GLY A 367 26.49 38.87 -4.90
CA GLY A 367 27.07 39.73 -3.87
C GLY A 367 26.35 41.07 -3.66
N VAL A 368 25.20 41.30 -4.32
CA VAL A 368 24.47 42.58 -4.24
C VAL A 368 23.45 42.53 -3.10
N GLN A 369 23.48 43.55 -2.24
CA GLN A 369 22.48 43.68 -1.16
C GLN A 369 21.14 44.14 -1.76
N ARG A 370 20.08 43.42 -1.44
CA ARG A 370 18.70 43.69 -1.85
C ARG A 370 17.78 43.76 -0.63
N THR A 371 16.82 44.66 -0.67
CA THR A 371 15.79 44.82 0.35
C THR A 371 14.42 44.62 -0.30
N ARG A 372 13.56 43.78 0.34
CA ARG A 372 12.17 43.56 -0.07
C ARG A 372 11.26 43.57 1.16
N PHE A 373 10.00 43.97 0.95
CA PHE A 373 8.95 43.74 1.94
C PHE A 373 8.26 42.41 1.61
N VAL A 374 8.16 41.52 2.58
CA VAL A 374 7.64 40.15 2.40
C VAL A 374 6.73 39.77 3.56
N TYR A 375 5.67 39.05 3.25
CA TYR A 375 4.89 38.35 4.27
C TYR A 375 5.58 37.02 4.59
N PHE A 376 5.89 36.83 5.87
CA PHE A 376 6.52 35.57 6.29
C PHE A 376 5.50 34.46 6.37
N GLU A 377 5.61 33.48 5.51
CA GLU A 377 4.68 32.34 5.43
C GLU A 377 4.91 31.30 6.54
N GLY A 378 6.04 31.32 7.24
CA GLY A 378 6.42 30.30 8.21
C GLY A 378 7.20 29.15 7.60
N VAL A 379 8.03 28.50 8.43
CA VAL A 379 8.92 27.41 8.00
C VAL A 379 8.11 26.21 7.52
N ALA A 380 7.09 25.79 8.27
CA ALA A 380 6.25 24.65 7.92
C ALA A 380 5.46 24.90 6.62
N ASN A 381 4.83 26.06 6.48
CA ASN A 381 4.10 26.40 5.27
C ASN A 381 5.02 26.50 4.03
N ASN A 382 6.26 27.02 4.20
CA ASN A 382 7.26 27.04 3.14
C ASN A 382 7.63 25.64 2.65
N ILE A 383 7.87 24.70 3.58
CA ILE A 383 8.17 23.31 3.26
C ILE A 383 7.00 22.67 2.52
N PHE A 384 5.78 22.86 3.03
CA PHE A 384 4.57 22.29 2.43
C PHE A 384 4.34 22.83 1.01
N ARG A 385 4.48 24.14 0.82
CA ARG A 385 4.38 24.75 -0.52
C ARG A 385 5.44 24.22 -1.47
N ARG A 386 6.70 24.10 -1.01
CA ARG A 386 7.81 23.55 -1.84
C ARG A 386 7.61 22.05 -2.14
N TYR A 387 6.95 21.31 -1.28
CA TYR A 387 6.55 19.94 -1.53
C TYR A 387 5.45 19.85 -2.59
N LYS A 388 4.39 20.66 -2.49
CA LYS A 388 3.25 20.64 -3.43
C LYS A 388 3.56 21.24 -4.79
N SER A 389 4.23 22.39 -4.82
CA SER A 389 4.45 23.21 -6.03
C SER A 389 5.92 23.47 -6.36
N GLY A 390 6.87 22.69 -5.83
CA GLY A 390 8.29 22.83 -6.13
C GLY A 390 8.58 22.66 -7.62
N MET A 391 9.37 23.61 -8.20
CA MET A 391 9.67 23.66 -9.64
C MET A 391 10.37 22.39 -10.15
N THR A 392 11.14 21.69 -9.31
CA THR A 392 11.87 20.48 -9.70
C THR A 392 11.42 19.27 -8.90
N LYS A 393 11.50 18.09 -9.52
CA LYS A 393 11.24 16.81 -8.85
C LYS A 393 12.17 16.62 -7.63
N ALA A 394 13.44 17.02 -7.76
CA ALA A 394 14.42 16.94 -6.68
C ALA A 394 14.00 17.78 -5.45
N THR A 395 13.47 19.00 -5.66
CA THR A 395 12.97 19.84 -4.56
C THR A 395 11.80 19.18 -3.85
N ARG A 396 10.86 18.61 -4.58
CA ARG A 396 9.71 17.90 -4.00
C ARG A 396 10.15 16.67 -3.20
N GLU A 397 11.06 15.87 -3.75
CA GLU A 397 11.63 14.70 -3.05
C GLU A 397 12.43 15.10 -1.79
N ALA A 398 13.19 16.20 -1.85
CA ALA A 398 13.91 16.71 -0.67
C ALA A 398 12.96 17.18 0.44
N MET A 399 11.78 17.73 0.10
CA MET A 399 10.80 18.20 1.07
C MET A 399 9.91 17.05 1.59
N SER A 400 9.68 15.99 0.81
CA SER A 400 8.81 14.87 1.20
C SER A 400 9.22 14.18 2.50
N LYS A 401 10.51 14.18 2.85
CA LYS A 401 11.02 13.61 4.11
C LYS A 401 10.50 14.30 5.39
N TYR A 402 10.03 15.55 5.24
CA TYR A 402 9.48 16.34 6.34
C TYR A 402 7.95 16.29 6.41
N ILE A 403 7.31 15.60 5.47
CA ILE A 403 5.86 15.44 5.42
C ILE A 403 5.46 14.19 6.20
N LYS A 404 4.35 14.29 6.90
CA LYS A 404 3.63 13.16 7.53
C LYS A 404 2.17 13.19 7.11
N GLU A 405 1.53 12.06 7.26
CA GLU A 405 0.08 11.94 7.09
C GLU A 405 -0.58 11.94 8.47
N ASP A 406 -1.49 12.89 8.71
CA ASP A 406 -2.30 12.96 9.91
C ASP A 406 -3.76 12.65 9.56
N LEU A 407 -4.49 12.03 10.48
CA LEU A 407 -5.92 11.76 10.31
C LEU A 407 -6.68 13.08 10.14
N CYS A 408 -7.65 13.08 9.24
CA CYS A 408 -8.54 14.21 9.04
C CYS A 408 -9.33 14.51 10.32
N ASN A 409 -9.29 15.74 10.80
CA ASN A 409 -9.95 16.15 12.05
C ASN A 409 -11.49 16.02 12.00
N SER A 410 -12.08 16.24 10.82
CA SER A 410 -13.53 16.21 10.62
C SER A 410 -14.09 14.80 10.55
N CYS A 411 -13.52 13.92 9.72
CA CYS A 411 -14.00 12.56 9.58
C CYS A 411 -13.20 11.52 10.40
N LYS A 412 -12.15 11.93 11.12
CA LYS A 412 -11.30 11.07 11.95
C LYS A 412 -10.81 9.81 11.23
N GLY A 413 -10.55 9.92 9.93
CA GLY A 413 -10.11 8.79 9.09
C GLY A 413 -11.23 8.06 8.34
N GLN A 414 -12.49 8.28 8.66
CA GLN A 414 -13.64 7.53 8.14
C GLN A 414 -14.07 7.94 6.71
N ARG A 415 -13.43 8.96 6.12
CA ARG A 415 -13.54 9.37 4.70
C ARG A 415 -14.89 9.94 4.26
N LEU A 416 -15.97 9.69 4.98
CA LEU A 416 -17.33 10.12 4.66
C LEU A 416 -17.76 11.32 5.49
N LYS A 417 -18.83 12.00 5.05
CA LYS A 417 -19.48 13.07 5.81
C LYS A 417 -20.08 12.53 7.12
N PRO A 418 -20.08 13.29 8.22
CA PRO A 418 -20.68 12.86 9.48
C PRO A 418 -22.16 12.47 9.35
N GLU A 419 -22.91 13.14 8.45
CA GLU A 419 -24.32 12.85 8.19
C GLU A 419 -24.52 11.44 7.60
N ILE A 420 -23.58 10.97 6.75
CA ILE A 420 -23.65 9.65 6.15
C ILE A 420 -23.25 8.58 7.18
N LEU A 421 -22.32 8.90 8.08
CA LEU A 421 -21.91 8.02 9.16
C LEU A 421 -23.00 7.83 10.24
N SER A 422 -24.09 8.60 10.19
CA SER A 422 -25.25 8.41 11.06
C SER A 422 -26.26 7.37 10.55
N VAL A 423 -25.94 6.66 9.46
CA VAL A 423 -26.73 5.55 8.93
C VAL A 423 -26.16 4.23 9.44
N TYR A 424 -26.99 3.41 10.05
CA TYR A 424 -26.59 2.15 10.70
C TYR A 424 -27.28 0.93 10.10
N VAL A 425 -26.60 -0.20 10.09
CA VAL A 425 -27.18 -1.52 9.85
C VAL A 425 -26.78 -2.41 11.04
N ALA A 426 -27.75 -2.94 11.74
CA ALA A 426 -27.51 -3.73 12.97
C ALA A 426 -26.56 -3.04 13.95
N GLY A 427 -26.73 -1.73 14.16
CA GLY A 427 -25.97 -0.93 15.11
C GLY A 427 -24.54 -0.54 14.68
N LYS A 428 -24.17 -0.79 13.42
CA LYS A 428 -22.85 -0.40 12.85
C LYS A 428 -23.03 0.50 11.63
N ASN A 429 -22.25 1.56 11.54
CA ASN A 429 -22.16 2.34 10.31
C ASN A 429 -21.19 1.70 9.30
N ILE A 430 -21.15 2.19 8.07
CA ILE A 430 -20.33 1.60 7.01
C ILE A 430 -18.83 1.70 7.30
N ALA A 431 -18.37 2.74 8.00
CA ALA A 431 -16.96 2.91 8.36
C ALA A 431 -16.57 1.95 9.49
N ASP A 432 -17.45 1.75 10.50
CA ASP A 432 -17.22 0.75 11.56
C ASP A 432 -16.97 -0.64 10.96
N ILE A 433 -17.75 -1.03 9.95
CA ILE A 433 -17.56 -2.32 9.26
C ILE A 433 -16.21 -2.34 8.52
N CYS A 434 -15.83 -1.24 7.89
CA CYS A 434 -14.55 -1.18 7.17
C CYS A 434 -13.33 -1.20 8.11
N GLU A 435 -13.45 -0.67 9.32
CA GLU A 435 -12.41 -0.71 10.36
C GLU A 435 -12.23 -2.11 10.98
N MET A 436 -13.22 -2.99 10.86
CA MET A 436 -13.12 -4.36 11.35
C MET A 436 -12.10 -5.17 10.56
N SER A 437 -11.48 -6.16 11.21
CA SER A 437 -10.74 -7.19 10.48
C SER A 437 -11.69 -8.01 9.59
N ILE A 438 -11.14 -8.59 8.51
CA ILE A 438 -11.90 -9.45 7.60
C ILE A 438 -12.60 -10.57 8.38
N GLN A 439 -11.92 -11.16 9.37
CA GLN A 439 -12.49 -12.21 10.21
C GLN A 439 -13.64 -11.68 11.07
N ASP A 440 -13.49 -10.51 11.70
CA ASP A 440 -14.54 -9.95 12.54
C ASP A 440 -15.75 -9.50 11.70
N SER A 441 -15.50 -8.93 10.51
CA SER A 441 -16.55 -8.59 9.54
C SER A 441 -17.30 -9.86 9.10
N TYR A 442 -16.59 -10.96 8.83
CA TYR A 442 -17.20 -12.23 8.45
C TYR A 442 -18.10 -12.79 9.56
N LYS A 443 -17.64 -12.76 10.83
CA LYS A 443 -18.44 -13.15 11.99
C LYS A 443 -19.69 -12.27 12.12
N PHE A 444 -19.51 -10.95 12.07
CA PHE A 444 -20.61 -9.99 12.15
C PHE A 444 -21.72 -10.29 11.14
N PHE A 445 -21.36 -10.47 9.85
CA PHE A 445 -22.37 -10.77 8.84
C PHE A 445 -22.98 -12.17 8.95
N ASN A 446 -22.32 -13.14 9.56
CA ASN A 446 -22.92 -14.44 9.82
C ASN A 446 -23.91 -14.42 10.99
N GLU A 447 -23.65 -13.59 12.00
CA GLU A 447 -24.44 -13.48 13.23
C GLU A 447 -25.48 -12.34 13.18
N ILE A 448 -25.49 -11.55 12.10
CA ILE A 448 -26.37 -10.37 11.94
C ILE A 448 -27.85 -10.79 12.07
N GLN A 449 -28.56 -10.09 12.97
CA GLN A 449 -30.00 -10.25 13.14
C GLN A 449 -30.72 -9.11 12.43
N LEU A 450 -31.57 -9.46 11.50
CA LEU A 450 -32.39 -8.52 10.71
C LEU A 450 -33.87 -8.88 10.84
N SER A 451 -34.72 -7.89 10.61
CA SER A 451 -36.16 -8.17 10.46
C SER A 451 -36.39 -9.10 9.25
N GLU A 452 -37.51 -9.82 9.21
CA GLU A 452 -37.85 -10.69 8.08
C GLU A 452 -37.91 -9.92 6.76
N LYS A 453 -38.44 -8.69 6.79
CA LYS A 453 -38.48 -7.76 5.67
C LYS A 453 -37.06 -7.40 5.18
N ASP A 454 -36.19 -6.94 6.11
CA ASP A 454 -34.83 -6.49 5.75
C ASP A 454 -33.96 -7.65 5.29
N TYR A 455 -34.13 -8.83 5.89
CA TYR A 455 -33.45 -10.05 5.44
C TYR A 455 -33.84 -10.41 3.99
N THR A 456 -35.13 -10.31 3.65
CA THR A 456 -35.60 -10.59 2.30
C THR A 456 -34.98 -9.63 1.28
N ILE A 457 -34.91 -8.34 1.61
CA ILE A 457 -34.28 -7.30 0.76
C ILE A 457 -32.77 -7.54 0.62
N ALA A 458 -32.07 -7.85 1.71
CA ALA A 458 -30.62 -7.91 1.77
C ALA A 458 -30.04 -9.28 1.39
N LYS A 459 -30.83 -10.34 1.28
CA LYS A 459 -30.40 -11.74 1.14
C LYS A 459 -29.32 -11.96 0.08
N LEU A 460 -29.48 -11.41 -1.12
CA LEU A 460 -28.52 -11.56 -2.22
C LEU A 460 -27.22 -10.79 -1.95
N VAL A 461 -27.33 -9.57 -1.43
CA VAL A 461 -26.18 -8.72 -1.09
C VAL A 461 -25.38 -9.35 0.05
N LEU A 462 -26.03 -9.83 1.08
CA LEU A 462 -25.38 -10.52 2.20
C LEU A 462 -24.65 -11.80 1.77
N LYS A 463 -25.23 -12.55 0.82
CA LYS A 463 -24.58 -13.74 0.24
C LYS A 463 -23.25 -13.37 -0.43
N GLU A 464 -23.24 -12.31 -1.22
CA GLU A 464 -22.04 -11.84 -1.92
C GLU A 464 -20.98 -11.32 -0.94
N ILE A 465 -21.38 -10.50 0.05
CA ILE A 465 -20.44 -10.01 1.09
C ILE A 465 -19.82 -11.19 1.85
N LYS A 466 -20.62 -12.13 2.33
CA LYS A 466 -20.14 -13.32 3.06
C LYS A 466 -19.19 -14.17 2.23
N SER A 467 -19.52 -14.39 0.95
CA SER A 467 -18.67 -15.18 0.04
C SER A 467 -17.31 -14.53 -0.16
N ARG A 468 -17.25 -13.22 -0.42
CA ARG A 468 -15.99 -12.48 -0.60
C ARG A 468 -15.15 -12.43 0.67
N LEU A 469 -15.77 -12.19 1.81
CA LEU A 469 -15.08 -12.23 3.12
C LEU A 469 -14.52 -13.63 3.41
N GLN A 470 -15.27 -14.69 3.09
CA GLN A 470 -14.80 -16.07 3.24
C GLN A 470 -13.55 -16.33 2.38
N PHE A 471 -13.56 -15.93 1.11
CA PHE A 471 -12.39 -16.11 0.24
C PHE A 471 -11.15 -15.37 0.75
N LEU A 472 -11.31 -14.18 1.31
CA LEU A 472 -10.19 -13.45 1.92
C LEU A 472 -9.65 -14.19 3.16
N ASN A 473 -10.52 -14.80 3.96
CA ASN A 473 -10.12 -15.66 5.09
C ASN A 473 -9.36 -16.91 4.60
N ASP A 474 -9.87 -17.54 3.53
CA ASP A 474 -9.31 -18.79 2.97
C ASP A 474 -7.91 -18.60 2.39
N VAL A 475 -7.58 -17.38 1.89
CA VAL A 475 -6.22 -17.03 1.44
C VAL A 475 -5.32 -16.47 2.56
N GLY A 476 -5.73 -16.54 3.83
CA GLY A 476 -4.92 -16.13 4.98
C GLY A 476 -4.79 -14.61 5.16
N LEU A 477 -5.80 -13.83 4.76
CA LEU A 477 -5.86 -12.37 4.94
C LEU A 477 -6.83 -11.93 6.05
N ASP A 478 -7.18 -12.81 6.93
CA ASP A 478 -8.16 -12.65 8.02
C ASP A 478 -7.86 -11.48 8.98
N TYR A 479 -6.59 -11.10 9.09
CA TYR A 479 -6.09 -10.03 9.96
C TYR A 479 -6.18 -8.63 9.35
N LEU A 480 -6.34 -8.48 8.04
CA LEU A 480 -6.44 -7.17 7.37
C LEU A 480 -7.78 -6.50 7.68
N THR A 481 -7.78 -5.16 7.72
CA THR A 481 -9.01 -4.37 7.78
C THR A 481 -9.47 -3.98 6.39
N LEU A 482 -10.77 -3.81 6.21
CA LEU A 482 -11.34 -3.48 4.90
C LEU A 482 -11.00 -2.06 4.44
N ASP A 483 -10.76 -1.13 5.37
CA ASP A 483 -10.37 0.26 5.11
C ASP A 483 -8.90 0.43 4.75
N ARG A 484 -8.07 -0.62 4.96
CA ARG A 484 -6.63 -0.53 4.73
C ARG A 484 -6.32 -0.11 3.30
N ALA A 485 -5.51 0.93 3.17
CA ALA A 485 -5.12 1.47 1.87
C ALA A 485 -4.28 0.45 1.08
N SER A 486 -4.61 0.22 -0.20
CA SER A 486 -3.93 -0.76 -1.05
C SER A 486 -2.45 -0.47 -1.25
N GLY A 487 -2.04 0.79 -1.17
CA GLY A 487 -0.63 1.21 -1.26
C GLY A 487 0.24 0.79 -0.06
N THR A 488 -0.36 0.39 1.06
CA THR A 488 0.32 -0.08 2.27
C THR A 488 0.44 -1.61 2.36
N LEU A 489 -0.12 -2.32 1.39
CA LEU A 489 -0.07 -3.77 1.33
C LEU A 489 1.30 -4.26 0.85
N SER A 490 1.77 -5.36 1.42
CA SER A 490 2.90 -6.10 0.85
C SER A 490 2.56 -6.69 -0.52
N GLY A 491 3.58 -7.04 -1.30
CA GLY A 491 3.38 -7.68 -2.61
C GLY A 491 2.53 -8.95 -2.51
N GLY A 492 2.80 -9.80 -1.53
CA GLY A 492 2.05 -11.04 -1.30
C GLY A 492 0.60 -10.78 -0.84
N GLU A 493 0.36 -9.80 0.05
CA GLU A 493 -1.02 -9.42 0.45
C GLU A 493 -1.84 -8.96 -0.75
N ALA A 494 -1.28 -8.08 -1.59
CA ALA A 494 -1.96 -7.58 -2.77
C ALA A 494 -2.26 -8.70 -3.79
N GLN A 495 -1.34 -9.64 -3.97
CA GLN A 495 -1.52 -10.80 -4.84
C GLN A 495 -2.64 -11.71 -4.33
N ARG A 496 -2.68 -12.01 -3.03
CA ARG A 496 -3.73 -12.83 -2.42
C ARG A 496 -5.10 -12.16 -2.47
N ILE A 497 -5.19 -10.84 -2.33
CA ILE A 497 -6.44 -10.10 -2.55
C ILE A 497 -6.96 -10.32 -3.98
N ARG A 498 -6.08 -10.21 -4.99
CA ARG A 498 -6.46 -10.49 -6.38
C ARG A 498 -6.89 -11.94 -6.58
N LEU A 499 -6.16 -12.88 -5.98
CA LEU A 499 -6.51 -14.30 -6.02
C LEU A 499 -7.92 -14.51 -5.42
N ALA A 500 -8.20 -13.99 -4.23
CA ALA A 500 -9.50 -14.08 -3.58
C ALA A 500 -10.63 -13.48 -4.44
N THR A 501 -10.37 -12.34 -5.11
CA THR A 501 -11.33 -11.70 -6.02
C THR A 501 -11.63 -12.58 -7.23
N GLN A 502 -10.61 -13.23 -7.81
CA GLN A 502 -10.78 -14.13 -8.96
C GLN A 502 -11.52 -15.43 -8.59
N ILE A 503 -11.23 -15.99 -7.41
CA ILE A 503 -11.97 -17.15 -6.89
C ILE A 503 -13.44 -16.78 -6.70
N GLY A 504 -13.74 -15.60 -6.20
CA GLY A 504 -15.09 -15.07 -6.04
C GLY A 504 -15.90 -15.04 -7.32
N SER A 505 -15.24 -14.92 -8.49
CA SER A 505 -15.90 -14.95 -9.80
C SER A 505 -16.43 -16.33 -10.19
N LYS A 506 -15.98 -17.41 -9.53
CA LYS A 506 -16.35 -18.83 -9.80
C LYS A 506 -16.24 -19.23 -11.27
N LEU A 507 -15.27 -18.65 -11.99
CA LEU A 507 -15.02 -19.01 -13.37
C LEU A 507 -14.57 -20.47 -13.46
N MET A 508 -15.05 -21.17 -14.48
CA MET A 508 -14.76 -22.58 -14.77
C MET A 508 -14.10 -22.73 -16.14
N GLY A 509 -13.22 -23.71 -16.28
CA GLY A 509 -12.55 -24.00 -17.56
C GLY A 509 -11.50 -22.97 -17.96
N VAL A 510 -10.95 -22.23 -17.00
CA VAL A 510 -9.93 -21.19 -17.17
C VAL A 510 -8.55 -21.73 -16.78
N THR A 511 -7.50 -21.17 -17.38
CA THR A 511 -6.11 -21.41 -16.94
C THR A 511 -5.66 -20.26 -16.06
N TYR A 512 -5.46 -20.51 -14.76
CA TYR A 512 -4.88 -19.54 -13.85
C TYR A 512 -3.37 -19.68 -13.81
N ILE A 513 -2.66 -18.57 -13.91
CA ILE A 513 -1.18 -18.54 -13.85
C ILE A 513 -0.77 -17.64 -12.71
N LEU A 514 -0.14 -18.21 -11.68
CA LEU A 514 0.26 -17.53 -10.45
C LEU A 514 1.79 -17.47 -10.32
N ASP A 515 2.29 -16.32 -9.83
CA ASP A 515 3.71 -16.08 -9.60
C ASP A 515 4.00 -16.11 -8.11
N GLU A 516 4.59 -17.19 -7.62
CA GLU A 516 5.03 -17.36 -6.23
C GLU A 516 3.99 -16.92 -5.17
N PRO A 517 2.77 -17.49 -5.17
CA PRO A 517 1.69 -17.02 -4.29
C PRO A 517 1.94 -17.30 -2.80
N SER A 518 2.88 -18.18 -2.44
CA SER A 518 3.27 -18.51 -1.06
C SER A 518 4.16 -17.45 -0.40
N ILE A 519 4.63 -16.43 -1.14
CA ILE A 519 5.56 -15.42 -0.64
C ILE A 519 5.02 -14.70 0.61
N GLY A 520 5.89 -14.59 1.63
CA GLY A 520 5.59 -13.90 2.89
C GLY A 520 4.52 -14.59 3.73
N LEU A 521 4.21 -15.87 3.44
CA LEU A 521 3.33 -16.70 4.23
C LEU A 521 4.10 -17.52 5.28
N HIS A 522 3.51 -17.59 6.47
CA HIS A 522 3.85 -18.62 7.42
C HIS A 522 3.27 -19.98 6.95
N GLN A 523 3.91 -21.11 7.28
CA GLN A 523 3.45 -22.43 6.86
C GLN A 523 1.98 -22.70 7.15
N ARG A 524 1.50 -22.29 8.32
CA ARG A 524 0.07 -22.36 8.68
C ARG A 524 -0.86 -21.71 7.66
N ASP A 525 -0.46 -20.56 7.13
CA ASP A 525 -1.28 -19.82 6.18
C ASP A 525 -1.10 -20.35 4.74
N ASN A 526 0.07 -20.96 4.46
CA ASN A 526 0.37 -21.63 3.20
C ASN A 526 -0.55 -22.85 2.97
N GLU A 527 -0.84 -23.64 3.99
CA GLU A 527 -1.80 -24.75 3.92
C GLU A 527 -3.18 -24.30 3.45
N LYS A 528 -3.68 -23.14 3.94
CA LYS A 528 -4.96 -22.56 3.50
C LYS A 528 -4.91 -22.19 2.01
N LEU A 529 -3.81 -21.59 1.57
CA LEU A 529 -3.61 -21.20 0.17
C LEU A 529 -3.59 -22.43 -0.75
N ILE A 530 -2.87 -23.48 -0.37
CA ILE A 530 -2.83 -24.74 -1.12
C ILE A 530 -4.24 -25.34 -1.26
N ASN A 531 -5.00 -25.43 -0.16
CA ASN A 531 -6.38 -25.92 -0.18
C ASN A 531 -7.27 -25.08 -1.10
N THR A 532 -7.06 -23.79 -1.13
CA THR A 532 -7.75 -22.85 -2.03
C THR A 532 -7.45 -23.16 -3.49
N MET A 533 -6.18 -23.35 -3.86
CA MET A 533 -5.75 -23.73 -5.22
C MET A 533 -6.32 -25.09 -5.63
N LEU A 534 -6.32 -26.06 -4.74
CA LEU A 534 -6.94 -27.36 -4.98
C LEU A 534 -8.45 -27.23 -5.23
N SER A 535 -9.14 -26.40 -4.47
CA SER A 535 -10.58 -26.13 -4.68
C SER A 535 -10.86 -25.48 -6.05
N MET A 536 -9.98 -24.57 -6.50
CA MET A 536 -10.08 -23.97 -7.84
C MET A 536 -9.89 -25.03 -8.94
N ARG A 537 -8.90 -25.94 -8.77
CA ARG A 537 -8.70 -27.07 -9.67
C ARG A 537 -9.94 -27.94 -9.76
N ASP A 538 -10.53 -28.27 -8.61
CA ASP A 538 -11.71 -29.15 -8.52
C ASP A 538 -12.96 -28.57 -9.19
N LEU A 539 -13.00 -27.25 -9.40
CA LEU A 539 -13.98 -26.57 -10.23
C LEU A 539 -13.73 -26.76 -11.75
N GLY A 540 -12.72 -27.52 -12.16
CA GLY A 540 -12.40 -27.78 -13.57
C GLY A 540 -11.52 -26.69 -14.18
N ASN A 541 -10.63 -26.06 -13.40
CA ASN A 541 -9.64 -25.10 -13.87
C ASN A 541 -8.25 -25.72 -13.94
N THR A 542 -7.44 -25.22 -14.83
CA THR A 542 -6.01 -25.53 -14.86
C THR A 542 -5.26 -24.49 -14.05
N ILE A 543 -4.52 -24.91 -13.03
CA ILE A 543 -3.75 -24.01 -12.17
C ILE A 543 -2.27 -24.19 -12.48
N LEU A 544 -1.62 -23.18 -13.05
CA LEU A 544 -0.17 -23.15 -13.30
C LEU A 544 0.47 -22.21 -12.29
N VAL A 545 1.38 -22.73 -11.47
CA VAL A 545 2.03 -21.93 -10.41
C VAL A 545 3.53 -21.99 -10.58
N VAL A 546 4.18 -20.82 -10.67
CA VAL A 546 5.63 -20.72 -10.52
C VAL A 546 5.91 -20.73 -9.02
N GLU A 547 6.60 -21.77 -8.51
CA GLU A 547 6.79 -21.95 -7.08
C GLU A 547 8.10 -22.61 -6.69
N HIS A 548 8.52 -22.34 -5.45
CA HIS A 548 9.72 -22.89 -4.82
C HIS A 548 9.45 -23.56 -3.47
N ASP A 549 8.23 -23.37 -2.95
CA ASP A 549 7.82 -23.92 -1.66
C ASP A 549 7.64 -25.44 -1.72
N GLU A 550 8.24 -26.16 -0.76
CA GLU A 550 8.24 -27.61 -0.70
C GLU A 550 6.82 -28.18 -0.53
N GLU A 551 6.02 -27.60 0.38
CA GLU A 551 4.66 -28.07 0.65
C GLU A 551 3.77 -27.95 -0.58
N THR A 552 3.88 -26.83 -1.28
CA THR A 552 3.13 -26.58 -2.53
C THR A 552 3.55 -27.56 -3.62
N MET A 553 4.86 -27.83 -3.78
CA MET A 553 5.36 -28.80 -4.74
C MET A 553 4.94 -30.23 -4.43
N LEU A 554 4.82 -30.60 -3.15
CA LEU A 554 4.35 -31.93 -2.74
C LEU A 554 2.84 -32.10 -2.90
N ALA A 555 2.07 -31.02 -2.80
CA ALA A 555 0.60 -31.03 -2.91
C ALA A 555 0.09 -30.98 -4.36
N CYS A 556 0.92 -30.62 -5.34
CA CYS A 556 0.51 -30.50 -6.73
C CYS A 556 0.34 -31.85 -7.43
N ASP A 557 -0.41 -31.84 -8.53
CA ASP A 557 -0.63 -33.04 -9.37
C ASP A 557 0.55 -33.28 -10.31
N PHE A 558 1.23 -32.22 -10.77
CA PHE A 558 2.25 -32.30 -11.80
C PHE A 558 3.32 -31.21 -11.61
N ILE A 559 4.59 -31.56 -11.76
CA ILE A 559 5.73 -30.65 -11.68
C ILE A 559 6.45 -30.56 -13.03
N ILE A 560 6.85 -29.36 -13.38
CA ILE A 560 7.73 -29.03 -14.50
C ILE A 560 8.98 -28.37 -13.92
N ASP A 561 10.11 -29.07 -13.94
CA ASP A 561 11.40 -28.58 -13.44
C ASP A 561 12.25 -28.03 -14.58
N ILE A 562 12.53 -26.73 -14.56
CA ILE A 562 13.29 -26.02 -15.59
C ILE A 562 14.70 -25.71 -15.10
N GLY A 563 15.69 -26.07 -15.93
CA GLY A 563 17.12 -25.92 -15.60
C GLY A 563 17.98 -26.16 -16.80
N PRO A 564 19.14 -26.81 -16.60
CA PRO A 564 19.71 -27.28 -15.30
C PRO A 564 20.32 -26.19 -14.45
N LYS A 565 20.59 -25.01 -15.04
CA LYS A 565 21.16 -23.82 -14.37
C LYS A 565 20.38 -22.57 -14.73
N ALA A 566 20.95 -21.39 -14.43
CA ALA A 566 20.36 -20.10 -14.72
C ALA A 566 20.86 -19.49 -16.06
N GLY A 567 20.15 -18.51 -16.60
CA GLY A 567 20.51 -17.74 -17.78
C GLY A 567 20.66 -18.62 -19.02
N GLU A 568 21.73 -18.40 -19.78
CA GLU A 568 22.02 -19.18 -21.02
C GLU A 568 22.26 -20.67 -20.79
N GLN A 569 22.63 -21.05 -19.56
CA GLN A 569 22.80 -22.49 -19.19
C GLN A 569 21.50 -23.10 -18.65
N GLY A 570 20.42 -22.31 -18.56
CA GLY A 570 19.06 -22.76 -18.24
C GLY A 570 18.21 -22.99 -19.47
N GLY A 571 16.91 -22.88 -19.34
CA GLY A 571 15.94 -22.89 -20.42
C GLY A 571 15.63 -24.30 -21.00
N GLU A 572 15.96 -25.37 -20.28
CA GLU A 572 15.66 -26.76 -20.67
C GLU A 572 14.71 -27.39 -19.65
N VAL A 573 13.88 -28.31 -20.09
CA VAL A 573 13.06 -29.15 -19.22
C VAL A 573 13.90 -30.29 -18.67
N VAL A 574 14.20 -30.26 -17.38
CA VAL A 574 15.04 -31.26 -16.69
C VAL A 574 14.22 -32.46 -16.25
N ALA A 575 13.03 -32.21 -15.72
CA ALA A 575 12.12 -33.25 -15.26
C ALA A 575 10.67 -32.82 -15.39
N VAL A 576 9.79 -33.75 -15.71
CA VAL A 576 8.33 -33.58 -15.71
C VAL A 576 7.66 -34.80 -15.11
N GLY A 577 6.53 -34.62 -14.49
CA GLY A 577 5.72 -35.71 -13.94
C GLY A 577 5.16 -35.38 -12.57
N THR A 578 4.64 -36.37 -11.87
CA THR A 578 4.19 -36.26 -10.48
C THR A 578 5.37 -35.93 -9.55
N PRO A 579 5.12 -35.35 -8.36
CA PRO A 579 6.19 -35.11 -7.39
C PRO A 579 7.08 -36.33 -7.13
N LYS A 580 6.49 -37.52 -7.05
CA LYS A 580 7.22 -38.79 -6.85
C LYS A 580 8.14 -39.16 -8.02
N GLU A 581 7.75 -38.83 -9.24
CA GLU A 581 8.59 -39.10 -10.44
C GLU A 581 9.77 -38.11 -10.50
N VAL A 582 9.51 -36.82 -10.20
CA VAL A 582 10.58 -35.80 -10.15
C VAL A 582 11.59 -36.10 -9.04
N MET A 583 11.14 -36.57 -7.86
CA MET A 583 12.04 -37.04 -6.79
C MET A 583 12.98 -38.14 -7.22
N LYS A 584 12.57 -39.05 -8.11
CA LYS A 584 13.41 -40.14 -8.64
C LYS A 584 14.43 -39.66 -9.66
N ASN A 585 14.21 -38.51 -10.28
CA ASN A 585 15.11 -38.00 -11.31
C ASN A 585 16.44 -37.53 -10.68
N LYS A 586 17.54 -38.12 -11.10
CA LYS A 586 18.89 -37.78 -10.59
C LYS A 586 19.42 -36.45 -11.12
N LYS A 587 18.91 -35.97 -12.26
CA LYS A 587 19.34 -34.71 -12.88
C LYS A 587 18.61 -33.51 -12.26
N SER A 588 17.46 -33.70 -11.63
CA SER A 588 16.67 -32.63 -11.00
C SER A 588 17.26 -32.26 -9.65
N ILE A 589 17.68 -30.99 -9.53
CA ILE A 589 18.14 -30.41 -8.27
C ILE A 589 16.93 -30.30 -7.33
N THR A 590 15.79 -29.83 -7.82
CA THR A 590 14.51 -29.79 -7.09
C THR A 590 14.16 -31.17 -6.55
N GLY A 591 14.20 -32.20 -7.39
CA GLY A 591 13.94 -33.57 -6.97
C GLY A 591 14.95 -34.12 -5.96
N ALA A 592 16.19 -33.63 -5.96
CA ALA A 592 17.18 -33.97 -4.95
C ALA A 592 16.82 -33.40 -3.56
N TYR A 593 16.32 -32.18 -3.49
CA TYR A 593 15.85 -31.58 -2.24
C TYR A 593 14.54 -32.22 -1.75
N LEU A 594 13.52 -32.31 -2.59
CA LEU A 594 12.24 -32.96 -2.24
C LEU A 594 12.38 -34.40 -1.74
N SER A 595 13.39 -35.14 -2.25
CA SER A 595 13.66 -36.53 -1.81
C SER A 595 14.57 -36.63 -0.58
N GLY A 596 15.05 -35.49 -0.02
CA GLY A 596 16.01 -35.47 1.09
C GLY A 596 17.44 -35.91 0.73
N ARG A 597 17.74 -36.21 -0.57
CA ARG A 597 19.13 -36.52 -1.04
C ARG A 597 20.06 -35.32 -0.87
N LYS A 598 19.54 -34.14 -0.92
CA LYS A 598 20.19 -32.86 -0.63
C LYS A 598 19.35 -32.09 0.38
N LYS A 599 19.97 -31.53 1.40
CA LYS A 599 19.29 -30.74 2.43
C LYS A 599 20.20 -29.64 2.96
N ILE A 600 19.60 -28.62 3.56
CA ILE A 600 20.31 -27.61 4.34
C ILE A 600 20.48 -28.16 5.74
N GLU A 601 21.72 -28.33 6.18
CA GLU A 601 22.04 -28.94 7.46
C GLU A 601 21.72 -27.97 8.62
N VAL A 602 21.31 -28.53 9.75
CA VAL A 602 21.17 -27.79 11.01
C VAL A 602 22.56 -27.62 11.63
N PRO A 603 23.00 -26.42 12.02
CA PRO A 603 24.28 -26.22 12.68
C PRO A 603 24.39 -27.06 13.95
N THR A 604 25.51 -27.73 14.13
CA THR A 604 25.77 -28.56 15.34
C THR A 604 26.05 -27.71 16.57
N VAL A 605 26.59 -26.52 16.37
CA VAL A 605 26.92 -25.55 17.43
C VAL A 605 26.33 -24.19 17.03
N ARG A 606 25.64 -23.54 17.97
CA ARG A 606 25.14 -22.17 17.80
C ARG A 606 26.19 -21.19 18.31
N ARG A 607 26.34 -20.04 17.65
CA ARG A 607 27.25 -18.99 18.08
C ARG A 607 26.77 -18.38 19.41
N GLU A 608 27.69 -18.15 20.34
CA GLU A 608 27.37 -17.52 21.64
C GLU A 608 27.18 -15.99 21.52
N GLY A 609 27.76 -15.38 20.46
CA GLY A 609 27.75 -13.93 20.25
C GLY A 609 28.83 -13.25 21.09
N ASN A 610 28.75 -11.91 21.20
CA ASN A 610 29.75 -11.12 21.93
C ASN A 610 29.32 -10.74 23.37
N GLY A 611 28.21 -11.30 23.86
CA GLY A 611 27.66 -11.03 25.19
C GLY A 611 26.87 -9.72 25.32
N ASN A 612 26.86 -8.86 24.30
CA ASN A 612 26.11 -7.60 24.32
C ASN A 612 24.73 -7.77 23.68
N PHE A 613 23.82 -6.86 23.99
CA PHE A 613 22.43 -6.87 23.49
C PHE A 613 22.01 -5.45 23.11
N ILE A 614 21.18 -5.34 22.06
CA ILE A 614 20.30 -4.17 21.89
C ILE A 614 18.99 -4.51 22.60
N GLU A 615 18.58 -3.65 23.52
CA GLU A 615 17.35 -3.82 24.30
C GLU A 615 16.34 -2.75 23.91
N ILE A 616 15.19 -3.18 23.39
CA ILE A 616 14.02 -2.34 23.13
C ILE A 616 13.07 -2.49 24.29
N ASN A 617 12.70 -1.39 24.92
CA ASN A 617 11.81 -1.36 26.07
C ASN A 617 10.49 -0.67 25.74
N ARG A 618 9.38 -1.38 26.00
CA ARG A 618 8.02 -0.88 25.87
C ARG A 618 7.75 -0.27 24.49
N ALA A 619 7.88 -1.08 23.45
CA ALA A 619 7.55 -0.73 22.07
C ALA A 619 6.05 -0.85 21.84
N LYS A 620 5.42 0.25 21.38
CA LYS A 620 4.00 0.32 21.11
C LYS A 620 3.78 1.09 19.81
N LYS A 621 3.57 0.38 18.73
CA LYS A 621 3.25 0.93 17.42
C LYS A 621 2.43 -0.07 16.63
N ASN A 622 1.47 0.41 15.82
CA ASN A 622 0.56 -0.43 15.05
C ASN A 622 -0.11 -1.48 15.97
N ASN A 623 0.10 -2.77 15.70
CA ASN A 623 -0.46 -3.86 16.50
C ASN A 623 0.42 -4.31 17.68
N LEU A 624 1.63 -3.75 17.87
CA LEU A 624 2.51 -4.14 18.99
C LEU A 624 1.95 -3.74 20.35
N LYS A 625 1.90 -4.69 21.29
CA LYS A 625 1.27 -4.56 22.59
C LYS A 625 2.26 -4.28 23.72
N ASP A 626 2.93 -3.10 23.66
CA ASP A 626 3.86 -2.65 24.72
C ASP A 626 4.96 -3.69 25.04
N ILE A 627 5.59 -4.22 23.98
CA ILE A 627 6.56 -5.32 24.09
C ILE A 627 7.96 -4.82 24.45
N SER A 628 8.70 -5.68 25.17
CA SER A 628 10.13 -5.50 25.42
C SER A 628 10.89 -6.70 24.88
N VAL A 629 12.01 -6.47 24.17
CA VAL A 629 12.78 -7.52 23.50
C VAL A 629 14.27 -7.21 23.49
N LYS A 630 15.11 -8.27 23.58
CA LYS A 630 16.57 -8.21 23.50
C LYS A 630 17.06 -8.87 22.22
N PHE A 631 17.94 -8.17 21.49
CA PHE A 631 18.61 -8.67 20.31
C PHE A 631 20.09 -8.92 20.65
N PRO A 632 20.54 -10.19 20.79
CA PRO A 632 21.92 -10.51 21.08
C PRO A 632 22.83 -10.15 19.91
N LEU A 633 23.96 -9.49 20.18
CA LEU A 633 24.89 -9.03 19.16
C LEU A 633 25.92 -10.11 18.77
N GLY A 634 26.44 -10.02 17.53
CA GLY A 634 27.39 -11.00 16.99
C GLY A 634 26.72 -12.35 16.66
N LYS A 635 25.42 -12.33 16.35
CA LYS A 635 24.63 -13.54 16.03
C LYS A 635 23.83 -13.38 14.74
N PHE A 636 23.45 -14.52 14.18
CA PHE A 636 22.40 -14.61 13.20
C PHE A 636 21.04 -14.73 13.92
N ILE A 637 20.19 -13.71 13.82
CA ILE A 637 18.89 -13.65 14.51
C ILE A 637 17.77 -13.78 13.49
N GLY A 638 16.90 -14.78 13.67
CA GLY A 638 15.67 -14.93 12.91
C GLY A 638 14.50 -14.25 13.64
N VAL A 639 13.78 -13.35 12.98
CA VAL A 639 12.52 -12.78 13.50
C VAL A 639 11.38 -13.41 12.73
N THR A 640 10.56 -14.18 13.46
CA THR A 640 9.54 -15.08 12.88
C THR A 640 8.15 -14.80 13.44
N GLY A 641 7.17 -15.51 12.93
CA GLY A 641 5.77 -15.45 13.38
C GLY A 641 4.80 -15.39 12.22
N VAL A 642 3.52 -15.56 12.51
CA VAL A 642 2.45 -15.56 11.50
C VAL A 642 2.39 -14.24 10.73
N SER A 643 1.76 -14.26 9.56
CA SER A 643 1.55 -13.05 8.74
C SER A 643 0.79 -11.99 9.55
N GLY A 644 1.22 -10.71 9.48
CA GLY A 644 0.60 -9.62 10.24
C GLY A 644 0.89 -9.62 11.74
N SER A 645 1.80 -10.45 12.29
CA SER A 645 2.12 -10.49 13.73
C SER A 645 2.91 -9.29 14.27
N GLY A 646 3.41 -8.40 13.40
CA GLY A 646 4.13 -7.19 13.78
C GLY A 646 5.65 -7.25 13.59
N LYS A 647 6.19 -8.26 12.87
CA LYS A 647 7.63 -8.43 12.60
C LYS A 647 8.27 -7.17 11.99
N SER A 648 7.77 -6.71 10.86
CA SER A 648 8.30 -5.54 10.15
C SER A 648 8.13 -4.26 10.97
N THR A 649 7.05 -4.14 11.76
CA THR A 649 6.87 -3.02 12.71
C THR A 649 7.98 -3.02 13.77
N LEU A 650 8.29 -4.18 14.36
CA LEU A 650 9.35 -4.28 15.37
C LEU A 650 10.72 -3.99 14.78
N VAL A 651 11.06 -4.61 13.64
CA VAL A 651 12.43 -4.56 13.09
C VAL A 651 12.64 -3.31 12.24
N ASN A 652 11.77 -3.06 11.22
CA ASN A 652 12.01 -1.99 10.25
C ASN A 652 11.56 -0.62 10.79
N GLU A 653 10.42 -0.55 11.52
CA GLU A 653 9.89 0.73 11.96
C GLU A 653 10.44 1.15 13.33
N ILE A 654 10.69 0.24 14.26
CA ILE A 654 11.15 0.57 15.60
C ILE A 654 12.67 0.40 15.72
N LEU A 655 13.19 -0.82 15.56
CA LEU A 655 14.61 -1.09 15.73
C LEU A 655 15.48 -0.27 14.78
N PHE A 656 15.21 -0.37 13.46
CA PHE A 656 15.98 0.33 12.44
C PHE A 656 15.99 1.84 12.64
N ASN A 657 14.81 2.45 12.81
CA ASN A 657 14.73 3.91 12.99
C ASN A 657 15.37 4.36 14.29
N SER A 658 15.17 3.64 15.40
CA SER A 658 15.77 4.00 16.68
C SER A 658 17.29 3.90 16.67
N VAL A 659 17.85 2.81 16.13
CA VAL A 659 19.32 2.65 16.01
C VAL A 659 19.89 3.71 15.09
N LYS A 660 19.25 3.99 13.95
CA LYS A 660 19.67 5.03 13.02
C LYS A 660 19.69 6.42 13.68
N ASN A 661 18.64 6.76 14.43
CA ASN A 661 18.55 8.04 15.14
C ASN A 661 19.67 8.16 16.18
N ILE A 662 19.93 7.10 16.98
CA ILE A 662 21.01 7.09 17.96
C ILE A 662 22.37 7.29 17.27
N LEU A 663 22.64 6.59 16.18
CA LEU A 663 23.91 6.73 15.44
C LEU A 663 24.08 8.13 14.83
N ASN A 664 22.98 8.76 14.41
CA ASN A 664 22.96 10.13 13.92
C ASN A 664 22.93 11.19 15.03
N LYS A 665 22.89 10.79 16.30
CA LYS A 665 22.70 11.68 17.48
C LYS A 665 21.37 12.46 17.42
N GLU A 666 20.35 11.83 16.87
CA GLU A 666 18.97 12.32 16.81
C GLU A 666 18.14 11.70 17.96
N ASN A 667 17.05 12.39 18.35
CA ASN A 667 16.18 11.90 19.42
C ASN A 667 15.37 10.68 18.95
N ILE A 668 15.17 9.72 19.87
CA ILE A 668 14.28 8.58 19.67
C ILE A 668 12.83 9.06 19.83
N ASP A 669 11.93 8.52 19.03
CA ASP A 669 10.49 8.76 19.19
C ASP A 669 9.95 8.03 20.44
N THR A 670 9.86 8.77 21.54
CA THR A 670 9.38 8.23 22.83
C THR A 670 7.89 7.91 22.85
N THR A 671 7.13 8.33 21.82
CA THR A 671 5.72 7.94 21.69
C THR A 671 5.57 6.50 21.22
N VAL A 672 6.58 5.98 20.55
CA VAL A 672 6.60 4.63 19.93
C VAL A 672 7.39 3.63 20.78
N VAL A 673 8.49 4.06 21.41
CA VAL A 673 9.35 3.22 22.22
C VAL A 673 9.87 3.99 23.44
N LYS A 674 9.79 3.39 24.64
CA LYS A 674 10.23 4.07 25.86
C LYS A 674 11.74 4.32 25.88
N SER A 675 12.54 3.31 25.53
CA SER A 675 13.99 3.43 25.43
C SER A 675 14.60 2.32 24.58
N VAL A 676 15.74 2.63 23.96
CA VAL A 676 16.60 1.65 23.28
C VAL A 676 17.98 1.76 23.88
N LYS A 677 18.54 0.62 24.34
CA LYS A 677 19.84 0.55 25.01
C LYS A 677 20.78 -0.39 24.27
N GLY A 678 22.09 -0.23 24.51
CA GLY A 678 23.11 -1.13 23.98
C GLY A 678 23.55 -0.86 22.54
N VAL A 679 23.18 0.28 21.95
CA VAL A 679 23.62 0.69 20.61
C VAL A 679 24.99 1.36 20.66
N GLU A 680 25.17 2.33 21.58
CA GLU A 680 26.39 3.12 21.68
C GLU A 680 27.60 2.23 22.02
N GLY A 681 28.70 2.39 21.28
CA GLY A 681 29.92 1.62 21.42
C GLY A 681 29.88 0.19 20.84
N ASN A 682 28.69 -0.37 20.61
CA ASN A 682 28.52 -1.74 20.10
C ASN A 682 28.17 -1.77 18.59
N ILE A 683 27.48 -0.75 18.09
CA ILE A 683 27.11 -0.63 16.68
C ILE A 683 27.65 0.70 16.14
N ASP A 684 28.30 0.64 14.99
CA ASP A 684 28.83 1.80 14.26
C ASP A 684 28.03 2.09 12.98
N LYS A 685 27.33 1.10 12.46
CA LYS A 685 26.58 1.21 11.21
C LYS A 685 25.36 0.28 11.23
N ILE A 686 24.25 0.75 10.66
CA ILE A 686 23.07 -0.04 10.38
C ILE A 686 22.78 -0.05 8.87
N ILE A 687 22.43 -1.21 8.34
CA ILE A 687 22.15 -1.42 6.91
C ILE A 687 20.85 -2.20 6.78
N ASP A 688 19.91 -1.61 6.06
CA ASP A 688 18.65 -2.25 5.69
C ASP A 688 18.71 -2.74 4.24
N ILE A 689 18.43 -4.01 4.06
CA ILE A 689 18.44 -4.70 2.76
C ILE A 689 17.04 -5.23 2.49
N ASP A 690 16.20 -4.37 1.94
CA ASP A 690 14.83 -4.64 1.56
C ASP A 690 14.69 -5.02 0.06
N GLN A 691 13.49 -5.41 -0.35
CA GLN A 691 13.16 -5.80 -1.73
C GLN A 691 12.91 -4.59 -2.66
N SER A 692 13.08 -3.36 -2.18
CA SER A 692 12.88 -2.17 -3.02
C SER A 692 13.88 -2.13 -4.19
N PRO A 693 13.48 -1.61 -5.36
CA PRO A 693 14.35 -1.53 -6.52
C PRO A 693 15.64 -0.76 -6.23
N ILE A 694 16.77 -1.18 -6.80
CA ILE A 694 18.07 -0.49 -6.71
C ILE A 694 18.10 0.87 -7.42
N GLY A 695 17.01 1.23 -8.08
CA GLY A 695 16.79 2.53 -8.71
C GLY A 695 15.47 2.58 -9.45
N ARG A 696 14.96 3.79 -9.67
CA ARG A 696 13.65 4.05 -10.28
C ARG A 696 13.70 4.39 -11.77
N THR A 697 14.89 4.42 -12.35
CA THR A 697 15.10 4.79 -13.75
C THR A 697 15.80 3.69 -14.53
N PRO A 698 15.61 3.60 -15.86
CA PRO A 698 16.30 2.65 -16.72
C PRO A 698 17.84 2.77 -16.70
N ARG A 699 18.37 3.88 -16.19
CA ARG A 699 19.83 4.13 -16.04
C ARG A 699 20.44 3.42 -14.84
N SER A 700 19.64 3.14 -13.81
CA SER A 700 20.10 2.35 -12.68
C SER A 700 20.24 0.90 -13.09
N ASN A 701 21.37 0.30 -12.78
CA ASN A 701 21.68 -1.10 -13.10
C ASN A 701 22.66 -1.68 -12.07
N PRO A 702 22.87 -3.00 -12.04
CA PRO A 702 23.79 -3.65 -11.11
C PRO A 702 25.20 -3.07 -11.12
N ALA A 703 25.74 -2.74 -12.31
CA ALA A 703 27.08 -2.19 -12.42
C ALA A 703 27.24 -0.80 -11.79
N THR A 704 26.22 0.06 -11.94
CA THR A 704 26.23 1.40 -11.32
C THR A 704 26.00 1.33 -9.82
N TYR A 705 25.12 0.46 -9.34
CA TYR A 705 24.79 0.36 -7.94
C TYR A 705 25.95 -0.19 -7.09
N THR A 706 26.66 -1.21 -7.59
CA THR A 706 27.84 -1.77 -6.91
C THR A 706 29.10 -0.94 -7.10
N GLY A 707 29.05 0.11 -7.93
CA GLY A 707 30.21 0.95 -8.24
C GLY A 707 31.28 0.28 -9.09
N VAL A 708 31.02 -0.90 -9.65
CA VAL A 708 31.96 -1.58 -10.56
C VAL A 708 32.09 -0.81 -11.88
N PHE A 709 31.00 -0.12 -12.28
CA PHE A 709 31.00 0.68 -13.50
C PHE A 709 31.98 1.88 -13.45
N ASP A 710 32.25 2.39 -12.27
CA ASP A 710 33.22 3.47 -12.09
C ASP A 710 34.64 3.01 -12.43
N ASP A 711 35.04 1.79 -11.99
CA ASP A 711 36.34 1.21 -12.31
C ASP A 711 36.41 0.79 -13.78
N ILE A 712 35.31 0.32 -14.37
CA ILE A 712 35.24 0.00 -15.80
C ILE A 712 35.45 1.26 -16.64
N ARG A 713 34.82 2.39 -16.28
CA ARG A 713 35.00 3.67 -16.97
C ARG A 713 36.43 4.19 -16.86
N ASP A 714 37.07 4.05 -15.71
CA ASP A 714 38.47 4.39 -15.51
C ASP A 714 39.39 3.55 -16.40
N LEU A 715 39.12 2.26 -16.52
CA LEU A 715 39.84 1.35 -17.41
C LEU A 715 39.72 1.79 -18.88
N PHE A 716 38.51 2.06 -19.36
CA PHE A 716 38.29 2.50 -20.74
C PHE A 716 38.96 3.86 -21.00
N ALA A 717 38.95 4.80 -20.05
CA ALA A 717 39.66 6.04 -20.15
C ALA A 717 41.20 5.89 -20.19
N SER A 718 41.72 4.80 -19.64
CA SER A 718 43.16 4.48 -19.61
C SER A 718 43.67 3.83 -20.90
N THR A 719 42.80 3.39 -21.82
CA THR A 719 43.18 2.76 -23.10
C THR A 719 43.97 3.75 -23.98
N ASN A 720 44.88 3.22 -24.80
CA ASN A 720 45.69 4.03 -25.71
C ASN A 720 44.83 4.88 -26.65
N GLU A 721 43.73 4.32 -27.19
CA GLU A 721 42.82 5.03 -28.06
C GLU A 721 42.10 6.18 -27.35
N SER A 722 41.68 6.01 -26.11
CA SER A 722 41.09 7.07 -25.30
C SER A 722 42.05 8.20 -25.03
N LYS A 723 43.30 7.86 -24.72
CA LYS A 723 44.37 8.85 -24.50
C LYS A 723 44.67 9.67 -25.76
N LEU A 724 44.77 9.02 -26.93
CA LEU A 724 44.96 9.67 -28.22
C LEU A 724 43.84 10.65 -28.57
N ARG A 725 42.59 10.29 -28.24
CA ARG A 725 41.41 11.12 -28.48
C ARG A 725 41.12 12.11 -27.34
N GLY A 726 41.91 12.14 -26.27
CA GLY A 726 41.68 13.00 -25.10
C GLY A 726 40.42 12.68 -24.31
N TYR A 727 39.92 11.42 -24.38
CA TYR A 727 38.71 11.00 -23.70
C TYR A 727 38.96 10.73 -22.20
N LYS A 728 38.20 11.42 -21.36
CA LYS A 728 38.24 11.28 -19.90
C LYS A 728 37.13 10.33 -19.44
N LYS A 729 37.15 9.89 -18.16
CA LYS A 729 36.16 9.03 -17.53
C LYS A 729 34.71 9.44 -17.81
N GLY A 730 34.41 10.75 -17.89
CA GLY A 730 33.06 11.26 -18.16
C GLY A 730 32.51 10.86 -19.54
N ARG A 731 33.42 10.66 -20.54
CA ARG A 731 33.02 10.21 -21.90
C ARG A 731 32.34 8.85 -21.92
N PHE A 732 32.71 7.97 -20.99
CA PHE A 732 32.19 6.63 -20.85
C PHE A 732 31.00 6.54 -19.88
N SER A 733 30.42 7.69 -19.51
CA SER A 733 29.21 7.73 -18.69
C SER A 733 27.98 7.97 -19.58
N PHE A 734 26.97 7.09 -19.48
CA PHE A 734 25.67 7.29 -20.15
C PHE A 734 24.80 8.35 -19.45
N ASN A 735 25.20 8.86 -18.28
CA ASN A 735 24.50 9.92 -17.54
C ASN A 735 24.97 11.33 -17.92
N VAL A 736 26.17 11.47 -18.50
CA VAL A 736 26.82 12.76 -18.77
C VAL A 736 26.81 13.03 -20.27
N LYS A 737 26.57 14.28 -20.65
CA LYS A 737 26.70 14.72 -22.05
C LYS A 737 28.11 14.49 -22.61
N GLY A 738 28.20 14.24 -23.90
CA GLY A 738 29.47 14.08 -24.64
C GLY A 738 29.72 12.65 -25.13
N GLY A 739 29.42 11.63 -24.35
CA GLY A 739 29.63 10.21 -24.78
C GLY A 739 28.33 9.42 -24.94
N ARG A 740 27.23 9.86 -24.35
CA ARG A 740 25.94 9.21 -24.43
C ARG A 740 25.22 9.49 -25.75
N CYS A 741 24.26 8.64 -26.08
CA CYS A 741 23.30 8.93 -27.14
C CYS A 741 22.36 10.06 -26.67
N GLU A 742 22.32 11.16 -27.38
CA GLU A 742 21.50 12.32 -26.98
C GLU A 742 20.00 12.11 -27.30
N ALA A 743 19.64 11.25 -28.26
CA ALA A 743 18.24 10.97 -28.59
C ALA A 743 17.50 10.30 -27.42
N CYS A 744 18.11 9.28 -26.79
CA CYS A 744 17.55 8.63 -25.60
C CYS A 744 18.17 9.15 -24.30
N THR A 745 19.02 10.18 -24.37
CA THR A 745 19.74 10.74 -23.22
C THR A 745 20.48 9.71 -22.36
N GLY A 746 20.89 8.57 -22.98
CA GLY A 746 21.64 7.48 -22.36
C GLY A 746 20.76 6.36 -21.77
N ASP A 747 19.44 6.41 -21.91
CA ASP A 747 18.53 5.36 -21.40
C ASP A 747 18.61 4.08 -22.23
N GLY A 748 18.97 4.18 -23.52
CA GLY A 748 18.95 3.08 -24.47
C GLY A 748 17.56 2.77 -25.02
N ILE A 749 16.52 3.23 -24.34
CA ILE A 749 15.11 3.05 -24.66
C ILE A 749 14.39 4.39 -24.68
N LEU A 750 13.30 4.47 -25.41
CA LEU A 750 12.37 5.60 -25.42
C LEU A 750 11.09 5.20 -24.67
N LYS A 751 10.66 6.02 -23.74
CA LYS A 751 9.41 5.87 -23.04
C LYS A 751 8.30 6.54 -23.83
N ILE A 752 7.30 5.80 -24.25
CA ILE A 752 6.09 6.32 -24.87
C ILE A 752 5.01 6.33 -23.80
N GLU A 753 4.62 7.52 -23.34
CA GLU A 753 3.57 7.68 -22.34
C GLU A 753 2.19 7.44 -22.97
N MET A 754 1.45 6.48 -22.43
CA MET A 754 0.10 6.13 -22.86
C MET A 754 -0.88 6.59 -21.79
N HIS A 755 -1.69 7.62 -22.04
CA HIS A 755 -2.57 8.25 -21.05
C HIS A 755 -3.53 7.29 -20.31
N PHE A 756 -3.94 6.19 -20.93
CA PHE A 756 -4.90 5.21 -20.35
C PHE A 756 -4.38 3.78 -20.26
N LEU A 757 -3.16 3.54 -20.74
CA LEU A 757 -2.51 2.23 -20.76
C LEU A 757 -1.14 2.32 -20.06
N PRO A 758 -0.54 1.19 -19.66
CA PRO A 758 0.84 1.18 -19.18
C PRO A 758 1.80 1.78 -20.21
N ASP A 759 2.79 2.54 -19.73
CA ASP A 759 3.82 3.12 -20.59
C ASP A 759 4.55 2.05 -21.39
N VAL A 760 4.78 2.29 -22.69
CA VAL A 760 5.52 1.39 -23.57
C VAL A 760 6.95 1.84 -23.67
N TYR A 761 7.89 0.90 -23.57
CA TYR A 761 9.31 1.13 -23.70
C TYR A 761 9.83 0.48 -24.97
N VAL A 762 10.34 1.27 -25.91
CA VAL A 762 10.92 0.80 -27.19
C VAL A 762 12.42 1.07 -27.24
N PRO A 763 13.24 0.19 -27.86
CA PRO A 763 14.65 0.47 -28.09
C PRO A 763 14.84 1.77 -28.86
N CYS A 764 15.83 2.58 -28.48
CA CYS A 764 16.16 3.79 -29.20
C CYS A 764 16.65 3.47 -30.60
N GLU A 765 16.01 4.01 -31.62
CA GLU A 765 16.33 3.74 -33.05
C GLU A 765 17.76 4.17 -33.41
N ILE A 766 18.27 5.27 -32.81
CA ILE A 766 19.60 5.83 -33.14
C ILE A 766 20.70 4.94 -32.53
N CYS A 767 20.67 4.64 -31.25
CA CYS A 767 21.71 3.83 -30.61
C CYS A 767 21.40 2.33 -30.55
N LYS A 768 20.20 1.92 -30.97
CA LYS A 768 19.75 0.52 -30.96
C LYS A 768 19.98 -0.17 -29.60
N GLY A 769 19.62 0.53 -28.53
CA GLY A 769 19.80 0.03 -27.17
C GLY A 769 21.20 0.27 -26.57
N LYS A 770 22.20 0.67 -27.34
CA LYS A 770 23.61 0.71 -26.90
C LYS A 770 23.97 1.87 -25.95
N ARG A 771 23.05 2.84 -25.72
CA ARG A 771 23.17 3.98 -24.76
C ARG A 771 24.19 5.06 -25.13
N TYR A 772 25.17 4.80 -25.99
CA TYR A 772 26.30 5.66 -26.36
C TYR A 772 26.25 6.15 -27.81
N ASN A 773 26.97 7.20 -28.09
CA ASN A 773 27.21 7.64 -29.44
C ASN A 773 28.27 6.76 -30.13
N ARG A 774 28.38 6.87 -31.47
CA ARG A 774 29.23 6.01 -32.30
C ARG A 774 30.70 6.12 -31.90
N GLU A 775 31.21 7.34 -31.70
CA GLU A 775 32.62 7.61 -31.40
C GLU A 775 33.07 7.00 -30.06
N THR A 776 32.19 6.95 -29.07
CA THR A 776 32.47 6.32 -27.78
C THR A 776 32.53 4.78 -27.93
N LEU A 777 31.70 4.21 -28.81
CA LEU A 777 31.65 2.77 -29.07
C LEU A 777 32.86 2.26 -29.89
N GLU A 778 33.58 3.13 -30.57
CA GLU A 778 34.80 2.78 -31.27
C GLU A 778 35.93 2.41 -30.32
N VAL A 779 35.96 3.00 -29.12
CA VAL A 779 36.96 2.64 -28.10
C VAL A 779 36.72 1.24 -27.58
N LYS A 780 37.72 0.38 -27.71
CA LYS A 780 37.62 -1.03 -27.30
C LYS A 780 38.69 -1.40 -26.28
N TYR A 781 38.30 -2.27 -25.33
CA TYR A 781 39.20 -2.98 -24.45
C TYR A 781 39.07 -4.48 -24.72
N LYS A 782 40.16 -5.20 -25.02
CA LYS A 782 40.16 -6.61 -25.47
C LYS A 782 39.09 -6.89 -26.54
N GLY A 783 38.92 -5.97 -27.51
CA GLY A 783 37.99 -6.09 -28.63
C GLY A 783 36.53 -5.77 -28.31
N LYS A 784 36.17 -5.46 -27.06
CA LYS A 784 34.79 -5.13 -26.62
C LYS A 784 34.64 -3.64 -26.35
N SER A 785 33.54 -3.03 -26.81
CA SER A 785 33.14 -1.66 -26.46
C SER A 785 32.53 -1.60 -25.04
N ILE A 786 32.37 -0.41 -24.49
CA ILE A 786 31.75 -0.24 -23.18
C ILE A 786 30.28 -0.71 -23.15
N SER A 787 29.56 -0.63 -24.26
CA SER A 787 28.21 -1.19 -24.39
C SER A 787 28.22 -2.70 -24.36
N ASP A 788 29.17 -3.34 -25.09
CA ASP A 788 29.31 -4.80 -25.09
C ASP A 788 29.60 -5.33 -23.68
N VAL A 789 30.36 -4.56 -22.88
CA VAL A 789 30.64 -4.91 -21.48
C VAL A 789 29.39 -4.79 -20.61
N LEU A 790 28.54 -3.79 -20.82
CA LEU A 790 27.26 -3.69 -20.11
C LEU A 790 26.28 -4.82 -20.46
N ASP A 791 26.39 -5.34 -21.69
CA ASP A 791 25.56 -6.45 -22.17
C ASP A 791 26.07 -7.83 -21.70
N MET A 792 27.31 -7.92 -21.21
CA MET A 792 27.83 -9.15 -20.60
C MET A 792 27.02 -9.56 -19.36
N THR A 793 26.85 -10.85 -19.18
CA THR A 793 26.44 -11.41 -17.90
C THR A 793 27.52 -11.16 -16.84
N ILE A 794 27.14 -11.14 -15.57
CA ILE A 794 28.12 -10.94 -14.47
C ILE A 794 29.21 -12.01 -14.52
N LYS A 795 28.87 -13.26 -14.91
CA LYS A 795 29.82 -14.34 -15.06
C LYS A 795 30.82 -14.06 -16.18
N GLU A 796 30.35 -13.72 -17.39
CA GLU A 796 31.21 -13.36 -18.51
C GLU A 796 32.12 -12.18 -18.18
N ALA A 797 31.59 -11.16 -17.53
CA ALA A 797 32.37 -10.01 -17.09
C ALA A 797 33.42 -10.38 -16.04
N PHE A 798 33.09 -11.29 -15.10
CA PHE A 798 34.04 -11.79 -14.11
C PHE A 798 35.24 -12.51 -14.76
N GLU A 799 35.00 -13.32 -15.78
CA GLU A 799 36.04 -13.98 -16.58
C GLU A 799 36.81 -12.97 -17.44
N PHE A 800 36.13 -12.02 -18.08
CA PHE A 800 36.74 -11.01 -18.95
C PHE A 800 37.71 -10.07 -18.20
N PHE A 801 37.35 -9.70 -16.96
CA PHE A 801 38.17 -8.83 -16.10
C PHE A 801 39.03 -9.59 -15.07
N GLU A 802 39.33 -10.85 -15.30
CA GLU A 802 40.10 -11.70 -14.39
C GLU A 802 41.41 -11.05 -13.91
N ASN A 803 42.11 -10.34 -14.79
CA ASN A 803 43.40 -9.70 -14.52
C ASN A 803 43.31 -8.30 -13.93
N ILE A 804 42.07 -7.82 -13.53
CA ILE A 804 41.86 -6.49 -12.98
C ILE A 804 41.24 -6.63 -11.58
N PRO A 805 42.08 -6.69 -10.52
CA PRO A 805 41.62 -7.04 -9.17
C PRO A 805 40.49 -6.15 -8.64
N LYS A 806 40.51 -4.85 -8.92
CA LYS A 806 39.44 -3.92 -8.48
C LYS A 806 38.08 -4.24 -9.05
N ILE A 807 38.00 -4.62 -10.33
CA ILE A 807 36.76 -5.00 -10.99
C ILE A 807 36.38 -6.40 -10.58
N LYS A 808 37.33 -7.35 -10.64
CA LYS A 808 37.13 -8.77 -10.32
C LYS A 808 36.51 -8.96 -8.94
N ASN A 809 37.07 -8.34 -7.90
CA ASN A 809 36.58 -8.50 -6.52
C ASN A 809 35.13 -8.04 -6.34
N LYS A 810 34.71 -6.95 -7.05
CA LYS A 810 33.32 -6.51 -7.02
C LYS A 810 32.39 -7.46 -7.77
N LEU A 811 32.84 -8.01 -8.91
CA LEU A 811 32.06 -8.99 -9.68
C LEU A 811 31.96 -10.32 -8.93
N GLU A 812 33.02 -10.72 -8.21
CA GLU A 812 33.01 -11.92 -7.39
C GLU A 812 31.91 -11.90 -6.32
N THR A 813 31.67 -10.76 -5.69
CA THR A 813 30.57 -10.64 -4.71
C THR A 813 29.21 -10.86 -5.36
N LEU A 814 29.01 -10.38 -6.59
CA LEU A 814 27.79 -10.60 -7.35
C LEU A 814 27.60 -12.06 -7.76
N VAL A 815 28.68 -12.75 -8.15
CA VAL A 815 28.67 -14.20 -8.44
C VAL A 815 28.34 -14.99 -7.17
N ASN A 816 28.96 -14.63 -6.04
CA ASN A 816 28.76 -15.34 -4.77
C ASN A 816 27.31 -15.28 -4.28
N VAL A 817 26.58 -14.18 -4.54
CA VAL A 817 25.15 -14.07 -4.21
C VAL A 817 24.22 -14.74 -5.23
N GLY A 818 24.79 -15.45 -6.22
CA GLY A 818 24.02 -16.19 -7.23
C GLY A 818 23.36 -15.32 -8.30
N LEU A 819 23.99 -14.20 -8.67
CA LEU A 819 23.52 -13.28 -9.72
C LEU A 819 24.40 -13.36 -10.99
N ASP A 820 25.08 -14.49 -11.20
CA ASP A 820 26.00 -14.75 -12.32
C ASP A 820 25.32 -14.64 -13.70
N TYR A 821 24.03 -14.88 -13.77
CA TYR A 821 23.21 -14.89 -14.99
C TYR A 821 22.68 -13.53 -15.43
N ILE A 822 22.56 -12.51 -14.54
CA ILE A 822 22.06 -11.19 -14.91
C ILE A 822 23.13 -10.38 -15.67
N ARG A 823 22.70 -9.46 -16.55
CA ARG A 823 23.60 -8.59 -17.28
C ARG A 823 24.01 -7.39 -16.43
N LEU A 824 25.26 -6.95 -16.57
CA LEU A 824 25.79 -5.78 -15.85
C LEU A 824 24.95 -4.53 -16.05
N GLY A 825 24.51 -4.28 -17.28
CA GLY A 825 23.72 -3.11 -17.69
C GLY A 825 22.22 -3.32 -17.61
N GLN A 826 21.72 -4.46 -17.05
CA GLN A 826 20.29 -4.73 -16.92
C GLN A 826 19.60 -3.63 -16.09
N SER A 827 18.49 -3.10 -16.61
CA SER A 827 17.77 -2.02 -15.94
C SER A 827 17.26 -2.47 -14.56
N ALA A 828 17.38 -1.61 -13.57
CA ALA A 828 16.82 -1.84 -12.24
C ALA A 828 15.31 -2.11 -12.24
N THR A 829 14.58 -1.59 -13.23
CA THR A 829 13.14 -1.78 -13.37
C THR A 829 12.73 -3.16 -13.87
N THR A 830 13.67 -3.95 -14.42
CA THR A 830 13.44 -5.31 -14.91
C THR A 830 13.91 -6.37 -13.93
N LEU A 831 14.59 -5.98 -12.85
CA LEU A 831 15.00 -6.91 -11.79
C LEU A 831 13.80 -7.29 -10.92
N SER A 832 13.75 -8.55 -10.50
CA SER A 832 12.84 -8.98 -9.44
C SER A 832 13.24 -8.38 -8.09
N GLY A 833 12.32 -8.36 -7.11
CA GLY A 833 12.60 -7.87 -5.76
C GLY A 833 13.77 -8.61 -5.11
N GLY A 834 13.84 -9.93 -5.24
CA GLY A 834 14.93 -10.76 -4.72
C GLY A 834 16.27 -10.51 -5.43
N GLU A 835 16.28 -10.28 -6.75
CA GLU A 835 17.51 -9.89 -7.48
C GLU A 835 18.02 -8.53 -7.02
N ALA A 836 17.13 -7.53 -6.88
CA ALA A 836 17.48 -6.20 -6.38
C ALA A 836 18.08 -6.28 -4.97
N GLN A 837 17.50 -7.07 -4.09
CA GLN A 837 17.98 -7.31 -2.73
C GLN A 837 19.37 -7.96 -2.72
N ARG A 838 19.61 -8.97 -3.57
CA ARG A 838 20.92 -9.60 -3.68
C ARG A 838 21.99 -8.66 -4.26
N VAL A 839 21.65 -7.75 -5.18
CA VAL A 839 22.58 -6.71 -5.65
C VAL A 839 22.97 -5.78 -4.49
N LYS A 840 22.01 -5.38 -3.63
CA LYS A 840 22.28 -4.59 -2.41
C LYS A 840 23.22 -5.35 -1.47
N LEU A 841 22.94 -6.61 -1.21
CA LEU A 841 23.77 -7.49 -0.36
C LEU A 841 25.20 -7.60 -0.93
N ALA A 842 25.38 -7.84 -2.22
CA ALA A 842 26.67 -7.92 -2.88
C ALA A 842 27.48 -6.62 -2.73
N SER A 843 26.82 -5.47 -2.83
CA SER A 843 27.46 -4.16 -2.64
C SER A 843 27.99 -3.97 -1.21
N GLU A 844 27.30 -4.50 -0.19
CA GLU A 844 27.77 -4.40 1.19
C GLU A 844 28.87 -5.42 1.51
N LEU A 845 28.81 -6.61 0.93
CA LEU A 845 29.87 -7.63 1.08
C LEU A 845 31.25 -7.18 0.60
N TYR A 846 31.31 -6.31 -0.41
CA TYR A 846 32.57 -5.76 -0.91
C TYR A 846 33.22 -4.77 0.08
N LYS A 847 32.43 -4.09 0.91
CA LYS A 847 32.92 -3.07 1.87
C LYS A 847 33.65 -3.76 3.02
N LYS A 848 34.73 -3.17 3.51
CA LYS A 848 35.41 -3.66 4.71
C LYS A 848 34.47 -3.58 5.91
N SER A 849 34.26 -4.72 6.54
CA SER A 849 33.48 -4.80 7.77
C SER A 849 34.29 -4.32 8.96
N THR A 850 33.63 -3.59 9.86
CA THR A 850 34.19 -3.17 11.16
C THR A 850 33.95 -4.21 12.26
N GLY A 851 33.14 -5.23 12.01
CA GLY A 851 32.68 -6.20 13.00
C GLY A 851 31.59 -5.67 13.95
N LYS A 852 31.11 -4.43 13.73
CA LYS A 852 30.07 -3.76 14.54
C LYS A 852 28.89 -3.27 13.69
N THR A 853 28.68 -3.88 12.52
CA THR A 853 27.57 -3.50 11.65
C THR A 853 26.34 -4.34 11.94
N LEU A 854 25.19 -3.68 12.06
CA LEU A 854 23.87 -4.33 12.16
C LEU A 854 23.25 -4.39 10.77
N TYR A 855 23.08 -5.62 10.25
CA TYR A 855 22.38 -5.88 9.02
C TYR A 855 20.94 -6.30 9.29
N ILE A 856 19.99 -5.73 8.58
CA ILE A 856 18.58 -6.13 8.57
C ILE A 856 18.25 -6.61 7.18
N LEU A 857 17.72 -7.83 7.05
CA LEU A 857 17.25 -8.42 5.81
C LEU A 857 15.76 -8.76 5.95
N ASP A 858 14.96 -8.25 5.03
CA ASP A 858 13.51 -8.49 5.02
C ASP A 858 13.15 -9.51 3.94
N GLU A 859 12.72 -10.70 4.37
CA GLU A 859 12.34 -11.86 3.54
C GLU A 859 13.34 -12.14 2.38
N PRO A 860 14.63 -12.37 2.68
CA PRO A 860 15.66 -12.48 1.64
C PRO A 860 15.57 -13.77 0.80
N THR A 861 14.71 -14.71 1.15
CA THR A 861 14.48 -15.96 0.40
C THR A 861 13.44 -15.83 -0.70
N THR A 862 12.81 -14.67 -0.83
CA THR A 862 11.77 -14.42 -1.84
C THR A 862 12.27 -14.71 -3.25
N GLY A 863 11.56 -15.58 -4.00
CA GLY A 863 11.91 -15.97 -5.36
C GLY A 863 13.15 -16.86 -5.49
N LEU A 864 13.62 -17.44 -4.38
CA LEU A 864 14.80 -18.31 -4.37
C LEU A 864 14.43 -19.78 -4.32
N HIS A 865 15.08 -20.54 -5.19
CA HIS A 865 15.11 -22.00 -5.08
C HIS A 865 15.93 -22.42 -3.83
N ILE A 866 15.64 -23.58 -3.24
CA ILE A 866 16.32 -24.09 -2.03
C ILE A 866 17.85 -24.10 -2.18
N ASP A 867 18.39 -24.38 -3.37
CA ASP A 867 19.83 -24.32 -3.63
C ASP A 867 20.41 -22.90 -3.50
N ASP A 868 19.67 -21.90 -3.96
CA ASP A 868 20.05 -20.49 -3.83
C ASP A 868 19.95 -20.04 -2.36
N ILE A 869 18.97 -20.54 -1.60
CA ILE A 869 18.85 -20.31 -0.15
C ILE A 869 20.07 -20.86 0.60
N SER A 870 20.56 -22.06 0.23
CA SER A 870 21.78 -22.62 0.81
C SER A 870 23.01 -21.71 0.59
N ARG A 871 23.11 -21.06 -0.57
CA ARG A 871 24.18 -20.07 -0.84
C ARG A 871 23.99 -18.80 -0.02
N LEU A 872 22.76 -18.31 0.10
CA LEU A 872 22.44 -17.12 0.90
C LEU A 872 22.82 -17.32 2.37
N ILE A 873 22.49 -18.47 2.97
CA ILE A 873 22.85 -18.81 4.35
C ILE A 873 24.38 -18.73 4.56
N LYS A 874 25.18 -19.30 3.64
CA LYS A 874 26.64 -19.21 3.71
C LYS A 874 27.17 -17.76 3.69
N ILE A 875 26.46 -16.87 3.01
CA ILE A 875 26.79 -15.44 2.98
C ILE A 875 26.45 -14.77 4.31
N ILE A 876 25.29 -15.07 4.86
CA ILE A 876 24.86 -14.58 6.17
C ILE A 876 25.88 -15.05 7.23
N ASP A 877 26.28 -16.32 7.19
CA ASP A 877 27.29 -16.86 8.09
C ASP A 877 28.62 -16.11 8.00
N LYS A 878 29.12 -15.83 6.79
CA LYS A 878 30.34 -15.03 6.60
C LYS A 878 30.23 -13.62 7.19
N LEU A 879 29.07 -12.99 7.11
CA LEU A 879 28.86 -11.68 7.72
C LEU A 879 28.92 -11.75 9.25
N VAL A 880 28.28 -12.78 9.84
CA VAL A 880 28.26 -12.97 11.30
C VAL A 880 29.65 -13.38 11.81
N ASP A 881 30.35 -14.28 11.10
CA ASP A 881 31.72 -14.69 11.44
C ASP A 881 32.72 -13.52 11.40
N GLY A 882 32.40 -12.49 10.59
CA GLY A 882 33.12 -11.19 10.61
C GLY A 882 32.81 -10.31 11.81
N GLY A 883 32.07 -10.78 12.83
CA GLY A 883 31.74 -10.09 14.06
C GLY A 883 30.45 -9.25 14.01
N ASN A 884 29.78 -9.19 12.85
CA ASN A 884 28.55 -8.39 12.68
C ASN A 884 27.33 -9.08 13.27
N THR A 885 26.26 -8.33 13.44
CA THR A 885 24.94 -8.86 13.79
C THR A 885 24.05 -8.85 12.56
N VAL A 886 23.41 -9.97 12.27
CA VAL A 886 22.47 -10.08 11.14
C VAL A 886 21.10 -10.44 11.67
N ILE A 887 20.11 -9.60 11.40
CA ILE A 887 18.70 -9.84 11.73
C ILE A 887 17.96 -10.13 10.41
N VAL A 888 17.26 -11.24 10.36
CA VAL A 888 16.49 -11.67 9.20
C VAL A 888 15.03 -11.84 9.58
N ILE A 889 14.15 -11.10 8.93
CA ILE A 889 12.70 -11.35 9.01
C ILE A 889 12.42 -12.47 8.02
N GLU A 890 11.93 -13.62 8.49
CA GLU A 890 11.75 -14.80 7.64
C GLU A 890 10.59 -15.70 8.04
N HIS A 891 10.07 -16.40 7.01
CA HIS A 891 9.10 -17.48 7.16
C HIS A 891 9.64 -18.83 6.72
N ASN A 892 10.71 -18.84 5.94
CA ASN A 892 11.35 -20.06 5.45
C ASN A 892 12.03 -20.82 6.58
N LEU A 893 11.54 -22.03 6.87
CA LEU A 893 12.01 -22.85 7.97
C LEU A 893 13.47 -23.31 7.80
N ASP A 894 13.96 -23.46 6.56
CA ASP A 894 15.34 -23.83 6.28
C ASP A 894 16.32 -22.73 6.73
N VAL A 895 15.94 -21.47 6.60
CA VAL A 895 16.70 -20.33 7.13
C VAL A 895 16.59 -20.26 8.65
N ILE A 896 15.36 -20.35 9.17
CA ILE A 896 15.10 -20.22 10.60
C ILE A 896 15.83 -21.31 11.41
N LYS A 897 15.86 -22.58 10.91
CA LYS A 897 16.57 -23.66 11.60
C LYS A 897 18.09 -23.45 11.68
N THR A 898 18.66 -22.58 10.81
CA THR A 898 20.11 -22.28 10.82
C THR A 898 20.46 -21.07 11.68
N ALA A 899 19.48 -20.27 12.12
CA ALA A 899 19.69 -19.09 12.95
C ALA A 899 20.28 -19.44 14.33
N ASP A 900 21.12 -18.57 14.88
CA ASP A 900 21.67 -18.73 16.24
C ASP A 900 20.66 -18.38 17.34
N TYR A 901 19.74 -17.47 17.00
CA TYR A 901 18.69 -16.98 17.92
C TYR A 901 17.43 -16.65 17.15
N VAL A 902 16.28 -16.95 17.72
CA VAL A 902 14.96 -16.70 17.11
C VAL A 902 14.12 -15.85 18.04
N ILE A 903 13.40 -14.90 17.47
CA ILE A 903 12.37 -14.08 18.13
C ILE A 903 11.08 -14.34 17.39
N ASP A 904 10.13 -15.01 18.05
CA ASP A 904 8.85 -15.40 17.46
C ASP A 904 7.72 -14.50 17.95
N LEU A 905 7.03 -13.83 17.02
CA LEU A 905 5.91 -12.93 17.27
C LEU A 905 4.57 -13.59 16.95
N GLY A 906 3.55 -13.27 17.74
CA GLY A 906 2.21 -13.81 17.58
C GLY A 906 1.25 -13.30 18.64
N PRO A 907 0.28 -14.16 19.08
CA PRO A 907 -0.01 -15.51 18.55
C PRO A 907 -0.63 -15.51 17.16
N GLU A 908 -1.36 -14.44 16.80
CA GLU A 908 -2.11 -14.27 15.56
C GLU A 908 -1.63 -13.02 14.79
N GLY A 909 -2.27 -12.71 13.67
CA GLY A 909 -2.08 -11.47 12.93
C GLY A 909 -2.96 -10.32 13.42
N GLY A 910 -2.65 -9.08 13.01
CA GLY A 910 -3.42 -7.88 13.28
C GLY A 910 -3.58 -7.58 14.78
N VAL A 911 -4.77 -7.18 15.19
CA VAL A 911 -5.07 -6.79 16.60
C VAL A 911 -4.83 -7.92 17.59
N ARG A 912 -4.94 -9.18 17.15
CA ARG A 912 -4.71 -10.37 18.01
C ARG A 912 -3.23 -10.77 18.09
N GLY A 913 -2.35 -10.15 17.29
CA GLY A 913 -0.91 -10.32 17.31
C GLY A 913 -0.18 -9.33 18.20
N GLY A 914 1.06 -9.04 17.84
CA GLY A 914 1.87 -7.98 18.44
C GLY A 914 2.49 -8.31 19.79
N GLN A 915 2.67 -9.59 20.11
CA GLN A 915 3.32 -10.08 21.33
C GLN A 915 4.54 -10.94 20.99
N ILE A 916 5.50 -11.00 21.90
CA ILE A 916 6.61 -11.96 21.83
C ILE A 916 6.11 -13.27 22.42
N ILE A 917 6.11 -14.34 21.64
CA ILE A 917 5.66 -15.67 22.06
C ILE A 917 6.82 -16.50 22.57
N ALA A 918 7.95 -16.45 21.87
CA ALA A 918 9.14 -17.19 22.26
C ALA A 918 10.41 -16.46 21.83
N THR A 919 11.48 -16.60 22.60
CA THR A 919 12.82 -16.16 22.23
C THR A 919 13.82 -17.23 22.68
N GLY A 920 14.88 -17.44 21.94
CA GLY A 920 15.90 -18.42 22.25
C GLY A 920 16.50 -19.07 20.99
N THR A 921 17.19 -20.18 21.16
CA THR A 921 17.65 -20.97 20.02
C THR A 921 16.45 -21.63 19.30
N PRO A 922 16.55 -22.00 18.03
CA PRO A 922 15.50 -22.74 17.33
C PRO A 922 14.98 -23.95 18.11
N GLU A 923 15.86 -24.67 18.82
CA GLU A 923 15.55 -25.82 19.66
C GLU A 923 14.70 -25.45 20.90
N GLU A 924 14.94 -24.28 21.46
CA GLU A 924 14.15 -23.73 22.59
C GLU A 924 12.80 -23.28 22.14
N VAL A 925 12.72 -22.55 21.03
CA VAL A 925 11.46 -22.09 20.42
C VAL A 925 10.57 -23.28 20.02
N ALA A 926 11.15 -24.36 19.49
CA ALA A 926 10.43 -25.59 19.15
C ALA A 926 9.75 -26.29 20.32
N LYS A 927 10.14 -25.97 21.57
CA LYS A 927 9.52 -26.50 22.80
C LYS A 927 8.32 -25.69 23.27
N VAL A 928 8.15 -24.46 22.80
CA VAL A 928 7.09 -23.54 23.24
C VAL A 928 5.78 -23.89 22.53
N LYS A 929 4.79 -24.40 23.29
CA LYS A 929 3.50 -24.85 22.72
C LYS A 929 2.70 -23.75 22.00
N GLY A 930 2.87 -22.48 22.39
CA GLY A 930 2.16 -21.34 21.78
C GLY A 930 2.80 -20.81 20.50
N SER A 931 4.01 -21.29 20.13
CA SER A 931 4.72 -20.87 18.93
C SER A 931 4.31 -21.75 17.74
N PHE A 932 3.63 -21.17 16.77
CA PHE A 932 3.36 -21.87 15.51
C PHE A 932 4.65 -22.18 14.77
N THR A 933 5.56 -21.23 14.68
CA THR A 933 6.89 -21.43 14.10
C THR A 933 7.61 -22.60 14.77
N GLY A 934 7.57 -22.67 16.09
CA GLY A 934 8.17 -23.77 16.88
C GLY A 934 7.57 -25.13 16.54
N GLN A 935 6.26 -25.22 16.32
CA GLN A 935 5.58 -26.46 15.95
C GLN A 935 6.11 -27.01 14.59
N TYR A 936 6.25 -26.14 13.58
CA TYR A 936 6.76 -26.53 12.27
C TYR A 936 8.29 -26.77 12.26
N LEU A 937 9.04 -26.09 13.12
CA LEU A 937 10.50 -26.33 13.27
C LEU A 937 10.82 -27.70 13.91
N LYS A 938 9.96 -28.16 14.84
CA LYS A 938 10.21 -29.37 15.63
C LYS A 938 10.57 -30.61 14.82
N PRO A 939 9.89 -30.97 13.72
CA PRO A 939 10.27 -32.12 12.90
C PRO A 939 11.62 -31.92 12.17
N LEU A 940 11.98 -30.70 11.79
CA LEU A 940 13.19 -30.36 11.03
C LEU A 940 14.45 -30.34 11.92
N LEU A 941 14.30 -30.14 13.24
CA LEU A 941 15.39 -30.13 14.22
C LEU A 941 15.68 -31.52 14.81
N LYS A 942 14.81 -32.51 14.58
CA LYS A 942 15.10 -33.90 14.94
C LYS A 942 16.17 -34.44 14.00
N LYS A 943 17.30 -34.83 14.58
CA LYS A 943 18.39 -35.52 13.86
C LYS A 943 17.95 -36.88 13.36
#